data_a73589ded3a109bf77bd9539df4e0b4f
#
_entry.id   a73589ded3a109bf77bd9539df4e0b4f
#
_cell.length_a   1.000
_cell.length_b   1.000
_cell.length_c   1.000
_cell.angle_alpha   90.00
_cell.angle_beta   90.00
_cell.angle_gamma   90.00
#
_symmetry.space_group_name_H-M   'P 1'
#
loop_
_entity.id
_entity.type
_entity.pdbx_description
1 polymer ?
#
loop_
_entity_poly.entity_id
_entity_poly.type
_entity_poly.pdbx_seq_one_letter_code
_entity_poly.pdbx_strand_id
1 'polypeptide(L)'
;MTSLLRAPSRPHRRPRRRRAVAALTAVALTLLPAAPAGAAARSAAPPGGFDQRVLFSAAQDPGYACFRIPALVRSVRGTLLAFAEGRAHDCGDAGDIDLVLKRSTDGGRTWGPLQVATEGGGDTHGNPAPVVDRRTGRIVLAETYNKGRADGLSCATPCERTPHLQYSDDDGATWSAPRDLTRALRPAGWNSWYATGPVHGIQLTRGHHAGRLVLGVNAESYAGGRVTANHAALVHSDDGGTTWRLGAVDTWPVAADGTFRQKPSEMTLLERADGSVYVNAREQDGTDLGNRTEAVSRDGGASFAHPFRTLPGFLAPMVQASALRLPTAGGGSRTLLAAPADPDRRRAMTIHSSYDEGRTWEEADRGACVTGDWSGYSDLVTISPGLTGLFYEAGAADARDEMRFARFTDAWLGPRRGPGPTTPDRAPGARPATVLGGARAAPGVLGRALAFDGADDAVQVPFRASLALGDAPFTCALWFRYDATGGEQPLLWTGGSGSRSPQVTLVGDPAHGRITATLTTVAGAAPPVTTELSTAGAYNDGRWHLLALRRTGGRLLLTVDATATTAAPDVPGSVSRGSAFGVRLGERLDGRAHFTGALDETVVLGRALSDADLTALHATGRTPAGPVVLRLGLDRVTTP
;
A
#
# COMPACT_ATOMS: atom_id res chain seq x y z
N MET A 1 -29.31 5.36 -74.71
CA MET A 1 -28.47 4.77 -75.74
C MET A 1 -27.85 3.53 -75.13
N THR A 2 -28.52 2.37 -75.31
CA THR A 2 -28.24 1.31 -76.30
C THR A 2 -26.85 0.74 -76.11
N SER A 3 -26.59 -0.56 -75.84
CA SER A 3 -27.18 -1.83 -76.35
C SER A 3 -26.41 -2.98 -75.64
N LEU A 4 -27.02 -3.96 -74.99
CA LEU A 4 -27.34 -5.35 -75.44
C LEU A 4 -26.25 -6.07 -76.22
N LEU A 5 -25.91 -7.31 -75.74
CA LEU A 5 -25.96 -8.60 -76.43
C LEU A 5 -25.14 -9.70 -75.63
N ARG A 6 -25.80 -10.63 -74.98
CA ARG A 6 -26.17 -12.03 -75.40
C ARG A 6 -25.04 -13.04 -75.41
N ALA A 7 -25.31 -14.13 -74.63
CA ALA A 7 -24.64 -15.44 -74.60
C ALA A 7 -24.84 -16.27 -75.86
N PRO A 8 -24.15 -17.45 -76.04
CA PRO A 8 -24.90 -18.71 -76.07
C PRO A 8 -24.28 -19.93 -75.35
N SER A 9 -25.12 -20.65 -74.76
CA SER A 9 -25.57 -22.07 -74.69
C SER A 9 -24.64 -23.23 -75.11
N ARG A 10 -24.52 -24.18 -74.19
CA ARG A 10 -24.50 -25.64 -74.09
C ARG A 10 -24.21 -26.56 -75.36
N PRO A 11 -23.70 -27.85 -75.18
CA PRO A 11 -24.62 -28.92 -74.79
C PRO A 11 -24.05 -30.08 -73.89
N HIS A 12 -25.02 -30.87 -73.43
CA HIS A 12 -25.02 -32.10 -72.68
C HIS A 12 -24.22 -33.26 -73.21
N ARG A 13 -23.66 -34.16 -72.38
CA ARG A 13 -23.65 -35.61 -72.54
C ARG A 13 -23.68 -36.38 -71.22
N ARG A 14 -24.68 -37.26 -71.02
CA ARG A 14 -24.80 -38.37 -70.06
C ARG A 14 -24.55 -39.67 -70.78
N PRO A 15 -24.58 -40.89 -70.16
CA PRO A 15 -23.80 -41.43 -69.02
C PRO A 15 -23.21 -42.86 -69.42
N ARG A 16 -22.33 -43.41 -68.60
CA ARG A 16 -22.10 -44.85 -68.58
C ARG A 16 -21.99 -45.35 -67.14
N ARG A 17 -22.95 -46.23 -66.77
CA ARG A 17 -22.96 -47.09 -65.60
C ARG A 17 -21.82 -48.10 -65.63
N ARG A 18 -21.05 -48.21 -64.56
CA ARG A 18 -20.33 -49.47 -64.23
C ARG A 18 -20.62 -49.83 -62.79
N ARG A 19 -21.07 -51.04 -62.57
CA ARG A 19 -21.31 -51.74 -61.32
C ARG A 19 -19.98 -51.89 -60.58
N ALA A 20 -19.92 -51.58 -59.31
CA ALA A 20 -18.84 -51.99 -58.43
C ALA A 20 -19.42 -52.76 -57.26
N VAL A 21 -18.80 -53.88 -56.99
CA VAL A 21 -19.07 -54.88 -55.98
C VAL A 21 -18.84 -54.26 -54.55
N ALA A 22 -19.78 -54.48 -53.66
CA ALA A 22 -19.64 -54.13 -52.25
C ALA A 22 -18.75 -55.19 -51.58
N ALA A 23 -17.64 -54.74 -51.00
CA ALA A 23 -16.89 -55.50 -50.00
C ALA A 23 -17.23 -54.90 -48.63
N LEU A 24 -17.93 -55.67 -47.80
CA LEU A 24 -18.15 -55.36 -46.39
C LEU A 24 -16.84 -55.55 -45.62
N THR A 25 -16.23 -54.48 -45.18
CA THR A 25 -15.20 -54.51 -44.16
C THR A 25 -15.84 -54.11 -42.79
N ALA A 26 -15.94 -55.08 -41.88
CA ALA A 26 -16.36 -54.90 -40.55
C ALA A 26 -15.28 -54.06 -39.78
N VAL A 27 -15.59 -52.82 -39.44
CA VAL A 27 -14.75 -52.03 -38.54
C VAL A 27 -15.17 -52.35 -37.10
N ALA A 28 -14.31 -53.08 -36.40
CA ALA A 28 -14.44 -53.28 -34.97
C ALA A 28 -14.19 -51.92 -34.23
N LEU A 29 -15.26 -51.35 -33.71
CA LEU A 29 -15.19 -50.18 -32.81
C LEU A 29 -14.64 -50.66 -31.45
N THR A 30 -13.34 -50.48 -31.22
CA THR A 30 -12.76 -50.60 -29.90
C THR A 30 -13.18 -49.38 -29.09
N LEU A 31 -14.09 -49.56 -28.15
CA LEU A 31 -14.39 -48.59 -27.08
C LEU A 31 -13.15 -48.42 -26.22
N LEU A 32 -12.38 -47.36 -26.45
CA LEU A 32 -11.39 -46.87 -25.48
C LEU A 32 -12.14 -46.38 -24.23
N PRO A 33 -11.76 -46.78 -23.01
CA PRO A 33 -12.36 -46.22 -21.80
C PRO A 33 -12.05 -44.73 -21.75
N ALA A 34 -13.09 -43.90 -21.55
CA ALA A 34 -12.94 -42.48 -21.28
C ALA A 34 -12.04 -42.31 -20.08
N ALA A 35 -10.91 -41.65 -20.26
CA ALA A 35 -10.05 -41.25 -19.16
C ALA A 35 -10.85 -40.37 -18.18
N PRO A 36 -10.72 -40.58 -16.87
CA PRO A 36 -11.41 -39.75 -15.90
C PRO A 36 -10.98 -38.29 -16.11
N ALA A 37 -11.96 -37.38 -16.10
CA ALA A 37 -11.78 -35.95 -16.22
C ALA A 37 -10.66 -35.50 -15.27
N GLY A 38 -9.64 -34.88 -15.85
CA GLY A 38 -8.36 -34.62 -15.25
C GLY A 38 -8.48 -33.95 -13.86
N ALA A 39 -7.79 -34.54 -12.91
CA ALA A 39 -7.37 -33.83 -11.72
C ALA A 39 -6.66 -32.54 -12.18
N ALA A 40 -7.19 -31.39 -11.80
CA ALA A 40 -6.59 -30.10 -12.10
C ALA A 40 -5.10 -30.17 -11.76
N ALA A 41 -4.24 -30.02 -12.77
CA ALA A 41 -2.81 -30.09 -12.57
C ALA A 41 -2.43 -29.09 -11.48
N ARG A 42 -1.89 -29.58 -10.36
CA ARG A 42 -1.42 -28.72 -9.28
C ARG A 42 -0.38 -27.79 -9.88
N SER A 43 -0.61 -26.46 -9.76
CA SER A 43 0.35 -25.46 -10.20
C SER A 43 1.69 -25.72 -9.51
N ALA A 44 2.74 -26.00 -10.28
CA ALA A 44 4.05 -26.27 -9.71
C ALA A 44 4.60 -24.99 -9.05
N ALA A 45 5.22 -25.15 -7.89
CA ALA A 45 5.93 -24.07 -7.23
C ALA A 45 7.09 -23.55 -8.10
N PRO A 46 7.42 -22.24 -8.04
CA PRO A 46 8.55 -21.68 -8.75
C PRO A 46 9.88 -22.20 -8.17
N PRO A 47 10.96 -22.29 -8.98
CA PRO A 47 12.30 -22.58 -8.50
C PRO A 47 12.70 -21.59 -7.37
N GLY A 48 13.31 -22.07 -6.29
CA GLY A 48 13.66 -21.23 -5.16
C GLY A 48 12.47 -20.61 -4.39
N GLY A 49 11.24 -21.02 -4.73
CA GLY A 49 10.03 -20.54 -4.04
C GLY A 49 9.50 -19.17 -4.52
N PHE A 50 10.16 -18.52 -5.48
CA PHE A 50 9.76 -17.22 -6.03
C PHE A 50 10.12 -17.09 -7.51
N ASP A 51 9.22 -16.55 -8.32
CA ASP A 51 9.48 -16.04 -9.66
C ASP A 51 8.62 -14.81 -9.96
N GLN A 52 9.05 -13.98 -10.90
CA GLN A 52 8.27 -12.86 -11.41
C GLN A 52 8.57 -12.57 -12.88
N ARG A 53 7.60 -11.90 -13.53
CA ARG A 53 7.71 -11.46 -14.93
C ARG A 53 6.91 -10.20 -15.18
N VAL A 54 7.29 -9.45 -16.20
CA VAL A 54 6.44 -8.39 -16.75
C VAL A 54 5.23 -9.02 -17.41
N LEU A 55 4.03 -8.55 -17.04
CA LEU A 55 2.77 -9.06 -17.58
C LEU A 55 2.12 -8.06 -18.55
N PHE A 56 2.17 -6.77 -18.23
CA PHE A 56 1.72 -5.70 -19.11
C PHE A 56 2.77 -4.61 -19.20
N SER A 57 3.00 -4.11 -20.40
CA SER A 57 3.78 -2.91 -20.66
C SER A 57 3.45 -2.34 -22.03
N ALA A 58 3.64 -1.05 -22.25
CA ALA A 58 3.46 -0.41 -23.55
C ALA A 58 4.29 -1.07 -24.66
N ALA A 59 5.45 -1.64 -24.32
CA ALA A 59 6.30 -2.32 -25.27
C ALA A 59 5.77 -3.71 -25.70
N GLN A 60 5.09 -4.43 -24.80
CA GLN A 60 4.55 -5.78 -25.07
C GLN A 60 3.12 -5.74 -25.61
N ASP A 61 2.36 -4.74 -25.26
CA ASP A 61 0.94 -4.61 -25.55
C ASP A 61 0.67 -3.27 -26.28
N PRO A 62 1.03 -3.19 -27.59
CA PRO A 62 0.88 -1.96 -28.37
C PRO A 62 -0.59 -1.53 -28.46
N GLY A 63 -0.82 -0.23 -28.47
CA GLY A 63 -2.15 0.39 -28.44
C GLY A 63 -2.42 1.17 -27.16
N TYR A 64 -1.64 0.92 -26.11
CA TYR A 64 -1.73 1.64 -24.83
C TYR A 64 -0.38 2.26 -24.47
N ALA A 65 -0.42 3.51 -24.03
CA ALA A 65 0.77 4.22 -23.56
C ALA A 65 1.18 3.80 -22.14
N CYS A 66 0.20 3.27 -21.34
CA CYS A 66 0.42 2.97 -19.93
C CYS A 66 -0.58 1.91 -19.45
N PHE A 67 -0.16 1.09 -18.49
CA PHE A 67 -1.04 0.16 -17.77
C PHE A 67 -0.98 0.46 -16.28
N ARG A 68 -2.16 0.54 -15.65
CA ARG A 68 -2.26 0.83 -14.22
C ARG A 68 -3.38 0.03 -13.55
N ILE A 69 -3.45 0.16 -12.22
CA ILE A 69 -4.56 -0.29 -11.38
C ILE A 69 -4.78 -1.81 -11.50
N PRO A 70 -3.89 -2.62 -10.90
CA PRO A 70 -3.99 -4.07 -10.92
C PRO A 70 -5.18 -4.58 -10.13
N ALA A 71 -5.89 -5.57 -10.69
CA ALA A 71 -6.80 -6.43 -9.94
C ALA A 71 -6.65 -7.88 -10.40
N LEU A 72 -6.75 -8.82 -9.45
CA LEU A 72 -6.40 -10.23 -9.71
C LEU A 72 -7.39 -11.16 -9.03
N VAL A 73 -8.03 -12.04 -9.77
CA VAL A 73 -8.88 -13.10 -9.21
C VAL A 73 -8.54 -14.46 -9.78
N ARG A 74 -8.93 -15.49 -9.03
CA ARG A 74 -8.91 -16.87 -9.47
C ARG A 74 -10.33 -17.39 -9.60
N SER A 75 -10.72 -17.80 -10.80
CA SER A 75 -12.03 -18.38 -11.07
C SER A 75 -12.22 -19.73 -10.39
N VAL A 76 -13.45 -20.22 -10.33
CA VAL A 76 -13.76 -21.55 -9.81
C VAL A 76 -13.13 -22.68 -10.64
N ARG A 77 -12.81 -22.43 -11.92
CA ARG A 77 -12.10 -23.37 -12.80
C ARG A 77 -10.58 -23.34 -12.60
N GLY A 78 -10.09 -22.39 -11.80
CA GLY A 78 -8.67 -22.23 -11.51
C GLY A 78 -7.92 -21.27 -12.43
N THR A 79 -8.60 -20.64 -13.38
CA THR A 79 -8.03 -19.62 -14.25
C THR A 79 -7.72 -18.38 -13.42
N LEU A 80 -6.51 -17.83 -13.58
CA LEU A 80 -6.17 -16.49 -13.07
C LEU A 80 -6.57 -15.45 -14.11
N LEU A 81 -7.22 -14.38 -13.66
CA LEU A 81 -7.57 -13.23 -14.47
C LEU A 81 -6.90 -12.01 -13.86
N ALA A 82 -5.95 -11.42 -14.59
CA ALA A 82 -5.26 -10.19 -14.22
C ALA A 82 -5.85 -9.03 -15.01
N PHE A 83 -6.52 -8.10 -14.32
CA PHE A 83 -7.15 -6.91 -14.88
C PHE A 83 -6.26 -5.69 -14.69
N ALA A 84 -6.30 -4.79 -15.66
CA ALA A 84 -5.64 -3.49 -15.59
C ALA A 84 -6.47 -2.43 -16.33
N GLU A 85 -6.17 -1.16 -16.07
CA GLU A 85 -6.52 -0.06 -16.95
C GLU A 85 -5.50 0.01 -18.08
N GLY A 86 -5.95 -0.15 -19.34
CA GLY A 86 -5.20 0.17 -20.55
C GLY A 86 -5.43 1.62 -20.92
N ARG A 87 -4.44 2.49 -20.72
CA ARG A 87 -4.53 3.93 -20.94
C ARG A 87 -3.96 4.29 -22.31
N ALA A 88 -4.80 4.76 -23.22
CA ALA A 88 -4.44 4.90 -24.63
C ALA A 88 -3.37 5.97 -24.89
N HIS A 89 -3.39 7.09 -24.16
CA HIS A 89 -2.59 8.26 -24.52
C HIS A 89 -1.47 8.62 -23.54
N ASP A 90 -1.70 8.45 -22.25
CA ASP A 90 -0.77 8.81 -21.19
C ASP A 90 -1.08 8.00 -19.91
N CYS A 91 -0.36 8.24 -18.80
CA CYS A 91 -0.63 7.61 -17.52
C CYS A 91 -1.62 8.40 -16.63
N GLY A 92 -2.36 9.36 -17.16
CA GLY A 92 -3.37 10.15 -16.45
C GLY A 92 -4.57 9.29 -16.00
N ASP A 93 -5.28 9.74 -14.96
CA ASP A 93 -6.36 8.98 -14.33
C ASP A 93 -7.74 9.17 -14.99
N ALA A 94 -7.78 9.85 -16.15
CA ALA A 94 -8.99 10.06 -16.94
C ALA A 94 -8.66 10.25 -18.43
N GLY A 95 -9.58 9.86 -19.29
CA GLY A 95 -9.45 9.93 -20.75
C GLY A 95 -9.88 8.62 -21.38
N ASP A 96 -9.31 8.28 -22.52
CA ASP A 96 -9.54 7.00 -23.20
C ASP A 96 -8.86 5.86 -22.43
N ILE A 97 -9.62 5.22 -21.55
CA ILE A 97 -9.15 4.17 -20.67
C ILE A 97 -10.06 2.95 -20.77
N ASP A 98 -9.48 1.85 -21.22
CA ASP A 98 -10.14 0.55 -21.31
C ASP A 98 -9.88 -0.27 -20.05
N LEU A 99 -10.82 -1.13 -19.68
CA LEU A 99 -10.52 -2.25 -18.79
C LEU A 99 -10.05 -3.45 -19.63
N VAL A 100 -8.81 -3.83 -19.40
CA VAL A 100 -8.16 -4.95 -20.11
C VAL A 100 -7.83 -6.08 -19.16
N LEU A 101 -7.64 -7.29 -19.70
CA LEU A 101 -7.22 -8.44 -18.91
C LEU A 101 -6.31 -9.38 -19.71
N LYS A 102 -5.53 -10.16 -18.96
CA LYS A 102 -4.86 -11.39 -19.44
C LYS A 102 -5.29 -12.56 -18.57
N ARG A 103 -5.34 -13.76 -19.16
CA ARG A 103 -5.81 -14.98 -18.50
C ARG A 103 -4.70 -16.04 -18.48
N SER A 104 -4.61 -16.78 -17.37
CA SER A 104 -3.69 -17.92 -17.23
C SER A 104 -4.45 -19.14 -16.70
N THR A 105 -4.31 -20.29 -17.38
CA THR A 105 -4.92 -21.56 -16.95
C THR A 105 -3.93 -22.51 -16.27
N ASP A 106 -2.68 -22.11 -16.12
CA ASP A 106 -1.58 -22.94 -15.60
C ASP A 106 -0.94 -22.37 -14.33
N GLY A 107 -1.71 -21.53 -13.58
CA GLY A 107 -1.27 -20.93 -12.33
C GLY A 107 -0.24 -19.81 -12.52
N GLY A 108 -0.36 -19.04 -13.59
CA GLY A 108 0.47 -17.87 -13.87
C GLY A 108 1.82 -18.18 -14.49
N ARG A 109 2.05 -19.41 -14.98
CA ARG A 109 3.29 -19.76 -15.69
C ARG A 109 3.29 -19.20 -17.11
N THR A 110 2.14 -19.25 -17.77
CA THR A 110 1.93 -18.61 -19.07
C THR A 110 0.63 -17.82 -19.05
N TRP A 111 0.56 -16.82 -19.90
CA TRP A 111 -0.57 -15.92 -20.01
C TRP A 111 -1.01 -15.81 -21.47
N GLY A 112 -2.31 -15.76 -21.68
CA GLY A 112 -2.92 -15.52 -22.99
C GLY A 112 -2.71 -14.07 -23.47
N PRO A 113 -3.18 -13.77 -24.69
CA PRO A 113 -3.13 -12.41 -25.21
C PRO A 113 -3.97 -11.45 -24.37
N LEU A 114 -3.69 -10.15 -24.51
CA LEU A 114 -4.52 -9.08 -23.96
C LEU A 114 -5.93 -9.15 -24.57
N GLN A 115 -6.94 -9.00 -23.70
CA GLN A 115 -8.36 -8.92 -24.05
C GLN A 115 -8.91 -7.62 -23.47
N VAL A 116 -9.84 -6.99 -24.16
CA VAL A 116 -10.59 -5.83 -23.66
C VAL A 116 -11.88 -6.35 -23.02
N ALA A 117 -12.08 -6.06 -21.74
CA ALA A 117 -13.33 -6.35 -21.02
C ALA A 117 -14.36 -5.24 -21.22
N THR A 118 -13.90 -3.96 -21.21
CA THR A 118 -14.73 -2.78 -21.46
C THR A 118 -13.93 -1.76 -22.25
N GLU A 119 -14.46 -1.32 -23.39
CA GLU A 119 -13.85 -0.26 -24.20
C GLU A 119 -14.25 1.11 -23.64
N GLY A 120 -13.28 2.02 -23.48
CA GLY A 120 -13.50 3.40 -23.08
C GLY A 120 -14.10 4.25 -24.18
N GLY A 121 -13.58 4.12 -25.42
CA GLY A 121 -14.07 4.85 -26.58
C GLY A 121 -13.95 6.37 -26.43
N GLY A 122 -12.93 6.84 -25.73
CA GLY A 122 -12.69 8.23 -25.36
C GLY A 122 -13.14 8.60 -23.94
N ASP A 123 -13.85 7.72 -23.27
CA ASP A 123 -14.27 7.84 -21.87
C ASP A 123 -13.39 6.96 -20.95
N THR A 124 -13.57 7.07 -19.65
CA THR A 124 -12.83 6.26 -18.68
C THR A 124 -13.70 5.12 -18.16
N HIS A 125 -13.25 3.89 -18.32
CA HIS A 125 -13.64 2.73 -17.54
C HIS A 125 -12.46 2.28 -16.69
N GLY A 126 -12.54 2.43 -15.38
CA GLY A 126 -11.38 2.24 -14.50
C GLY A 126 -11.71 1.63 -13.14
N ASN A 127 -10.71 1.58 -12.28
CA ASN A 127 -10.81 1.04 -10.93
C ASN A 127 -11.42 -0.38 -10.90
N PRO A 128 -10.84 -1.39 -11.59
CA PRO A 128 -11.38 -2.74 -11.64
C PRO A 128 -11.49 -3.35 -10.25
N ALA A 129 -12.67 -3.85 -9.90
CA ALA A 129 -12.95 -4.53 -8.64
C ALA A 129 -13.68 -5.84 -8.92
N PRO A 130 -12.96 -6.90 -9.36
CA PRO A 130 -13.55 -8.19 -9.67
C PRO A 130 -13.88 -8.97 -8.38
N VAL A 131 -14.97 -9.73 -8.40
CA VAL A 131 -15.31 -10.72 -7.39
C VAL A 131 -15.90 -11.98 -8.02
N VAL A 132 -15.58 -13.14 -7.47
CA VAL A 132 -16.03 -14.43 -7.98
C VAL A 132 -17.13 -14.99 -7.08
N ASP A 133 -18.32 -15.21 -7.63
CA ASP A 133 -19.33 -16.02 -6.97
C ASP A 133 -18.97 -17.51 -7.11
N ARG A 134 -18.45 -18.11 -6.05
CA ARG A 134 -17.99 -19.50 -6.04
C ARG A 134 -19.12 -20.51 -6.22
N ARG A 135 -20.36 -20.11 -6.01
CA ARG A 135 -21.52 -20.98 -6.16
C ARG A 135 -21.93 -21.17 -7.63
N THR A 136 -21.85 -20.10 -8.43
CA THR A 136 -22.24 -20.10 -9.83
C THR A 136 -21.05 -20.16 -10.79
N GLY A 137 -19.88 -19.70 -10.34
CA GLY A 137 -18.69 -19.48 -11.15
C GLY A 137 -18.68 -18.13 -11.86
N ARG A 138 -19.73 -17.33 -11.70
CA ARG A 138 -19.81 -15.97 -12.25
C ARG A 138 -18.68 -15.11 -11.73
N ILE A 139 -18.01 -14.40 -12.63
CA ILE A 139 -17.08 -13.34 -12.29
C ILE A 139 -17.81 -12.01 -12.49
N VAL A 140 -17.97 -11.25 -11.42
CA VAL A 140 -18.53 -9.91 -11.45
C VAL A 140 -17.38 -8.91 -11.46
N LEU A 141 -17.39 -7.95 -12.37
CA LEU A 141 -16.43 -6.88 -12.46
C LEU A 141 -17.15 -5.54 -12.20
N ALA A 142 -16.93 -4.98 -11.03
CA ALA A 142 -17.33 -3.60 -10.75
C ALA A 142 -16.24 -2.65 -11.25
N GLU A 143 -16.66 -1.49 -11.75
CA GLU A 143 -15.82 -0.49 -12.35
C GLU A 143 -16.36 0.91 -12.11
N THR A 144 -15.52 1.90 -12.29
CA THR A 144 -15.89 3.31 -12.26
C THR A 144 -15.90 3.87 -13.67
N TYR A 145 -17.00 4.53 -14.06
CA TYR A 145 -17.13 5.24 -15.32
C TYR A 145 -17.06 6.75 -15.10
N ASN A 146 -16.38 7.45 -15.98
CA ASN A 146 -16.52 8.90 -16.15
C ASN A 146 -16.30 9.32 -17.61
N LYS A 147 -17.00 10.38 -17.99
CA LYS A 147 -16.98 10.88 -19.37
C LYS A 147 -15.72 11.69 -19.64
N GLY A 148 -15.03 11.35 -20.72
CA GLY A 148 -13.86 12.09 -21.21
C GLY A 148 -12.76 12.20 -20.14
N ARG A 149 -12.12 13.37 -20.09
CA ARG A 149 -11.00 13.68 -19.18
C ARG A 149 -11.41 14.25 -17.82
N ALA A 150 -12.69 14.19 -17.46
CA ALA A 150 -13.14 14.65 -16.16
C ALA A 150 -12.66 13.70 -15.05
N ASP A 151 -11.74 14.13 -14.21
CA ASP A 151 -11.27 13.38 -13.04
C ASP A 151 -11.49 14.17 -11.74
N GLY A 152 -11.39 13.50 -10.58
CA GLY A 152 -11.60 14.11 -9.28
C GLY A 152 -10.56 15.16 -8.89
N LEU A 153 -9.40 15.18 -9.54
CA LEU A 153 -8.34 16.15 -9.29
C LEU A 153 -8.54 17.41 -10.16
N SER A 154 -9.07 17.24 -11.37
CA SER A 154 -9.30 18.32 -12.34
C SER A 154 -10.74 18.82 -12.41
N CYS A 155 -11.68 18.17 -11.72
CA CYS A 155 -13.07 18.63 -11.68
C CYS A 155 -13.23 19.93 -10.89
N ALA A 156 -13.39 21.04 -11.59
CA ALA A 156 -13.81 22.31 -10.98
C ALA A 156 -15.28 22.32 -10.54
N THR A 157 -16.05 21.34 -10.96
CA THR A 157 -17.48 21.09 -10.67
C THR A 157 -17.62 19.63 -10.21
N PRO A 158 -18.78 19.22 -9.66
CA PRO A 158 -19.00 17.82 -9.28
C PRO A 158 -18.60 16.87 -10.41
N CYS A 159 -17.71 15.91 -10.10
CA CYS A 159 -17.31 14.89 -11.05
C CYS A 159 -18.44 13.90 -11.26
N GLU A 160 -18.85 13.70 -12.48
CA GLU A 160 -19.84 12.67 -12.83
C GLU A 160 -19.18 11.29 -12.92
N ARG A 161 -18.51 10.85 -11.85
CA ARG A 161 -18.03 9.47 -11.75
C ARG A 161 -19.13 8.58 -11.19
N THR A 162 -19.36 7.46 -11.86
CA THR A 162 -20.47 6.55 -11.54
C THR A 162 -20.02 5.10 -11.43
N PRO A 163 -20.64 4.30 -10.52
CA PRO A 163 -20.39 2.87 -10.44
C PRO A 163 -21.07 2.13 -11.58
N HIS A 164 -20.31 1.31 -12.29
CA HIS A 164 -20.79 0.39 -13.30
C HIS A 164 -20.43 -1.04 -12.93
N LEU A 165 -21.09 -2.01 -13.55
CA LEU A 165 -20.86 -3.42 -13.30
C LEU A 165 -21.14 -4.24 -14.55
N GLN A 166 -20.28 -5.21 -14.82
CA GLN A 166 -20.44 -6.24 -15.83
C GLN A 166 -20.11 -7.62 -15.25
N TYR A 167 -20.40 -8.69 -15.98
CA TYR A 167 -20.09 -10.04 -15.52
C TYR A 167 -19.69 -10.95 -16.67
N SER A 168 -18.98 -12.01 -16.32
CA SER A 168 -18.65 -13.14 -17.19
C SER A 168 -19.13 -14.43 -16.56
N ASP A 169 -19.80 -15.28 -17.36
CA ASP A 169 -20.26 -16.62 -16.99
C ASP A 169 -19.41 -17.72 -17.64
N ASP A 170 -18.42 -17.35 -18.45
CA ASP A 170 -17.57 -18.23 -19.25
C ASP A 170 -16.09 -18.14 -18.89
N ASP A 171 -15.81 -17.90 -17.61
CA ASP A 171 -14.44 -17.87 -17.09
C ASP A 171 -13.62 -16.68 -17.61
N GLY A 172 -14.27 -15.54 -17.86
CA GLY A 172 -13.66 -14.31 -18.35
C GLY A 172 -13.34 -14.31 -19.85
N ALA A 173 -13.89 -15.24 -20.63
CA ALA A 173 -13.70 -15.25 -22.07
C ALA A 173 -14.52 -14.17 -22.78
N THR A 174 -15.74 -13.94 -22.30
CA THR A 174 -16.63 -12.86 -22.76
C THR A 174 -17.26 -12.11 -21.58
N TRP A 175 -17.69 -10.89 -21.82
CA TRP A 175 -18.24 -10.00 -20.81
C TRP A 175 -19.58 -9.43 -21.26
N SER A 176 -20.49 -9.26 -20.31
CA SER A 176 -21.74 -8.52 -20.57
C SER A 176 -21.45 -7.03 -20.78
N ALA A 177 -22.38 -6.30 -21.38
CA ALA A 177 -22.29 -4.84 -21.38
C ALA A 177 -22.30 -4.27 -19.94
N PRO A 178 -21.54 -3.19 -19.67
CA PRO A 178 -21.56 -2.50 -18.39
C PRO A 178 -22.95 -1.97 -18.06
N ARG A 179 -23.38 -2.14 -16.82
CA ARG A 179 -24.66 -1.67 -16.28
C ARG A 179 -24.41 -0.57 -15.25
N ASP A 180 -25.02 0.59 -15.42
CA ASP A 180 -24.99 1.69 -14.45
C ASP A 180 -25.70 1.31 -13.15
N LEU A 181 -25.01 1.42 -12.03
CA LEU A 181 -25.51 1.19 -10.68
C LEU A 181 -25.64 2.47 -9.84
N THR A 182 -25.54 3.65 -10.47
CA THR A 182 -25.61 4.95 -9.78
C THR A 182 -26.80 5.04 -8.86
N ARG A 183 -27.99 4.66 -9.34
CA ARG A 183 -29.22 4.71 -8.53
C ARG A 183 -29.18 3.82 -7.30
N ALA A 184 -28.48 2.69 -7.37
CA ALA A 184 -28.42 1.71 -6.28
C ALA A 184 -27.31 2.02 -5.27
N LEU A 185 -26.18 2.57 -5.71
CA LEU A 185 -24.96 2.62 -4.93
C LEU A 185 -24.44 4.02 -4.63
N ARG A 186 -24.96 5.04 -5.29
CA ARG A 186 -24.50 6.44 -5.14
C ARG A 186 -25.64 7.32 -4.62
N PRO A 187 -25.74 7.58 -3.31
CA PRO A 187 -26.67 8.55 -2.76
C PRO A 187 -26.52 9.92 -3.42
N ALA A 188 -27.61 10.68 -3.54
CA ALA A 188 -27.61 11.99 -4.23
C ALA A 188 -26.61 13.00 -3.65
N GLY A 189 -26.30 12.88 -2.33
CA GLY A 189 -25.29 13.70 -1.67
C GLY A 189 -23.84 13.36 -2.02
N TRP A 190 -23.60 12.17 -2.63
CA TRP A 190 -22.27 11.78 -3.13
C TRP A 190 -22.09 12.26 -4.56
N ASN A 191 -22.00 13.54 -4.73
CA ASN A 191 -22.12 14.21 -6.01
C ASN A 191 -20.78 14.66 -6.62
N SER A 192 -19.67 14.11 -6.14
CA SER A 192 -18.33 14.34 -6.67
C SER A 192 -17.65 13.03 -7.04
N TRP A 193 -16.43 12.79 -6.59
CA TRP A 193 -15.68 11.56 -6.82
C TRP A 193 -16.47 10.31 -6.41
N TYR A 194 -16.35 9.25 -7.20
CA TYR A 194 -16.76 7.89 -6.84
C TYR A 194 -15.73 6.91 -7.41
N ALA A 195 -15.32 5.92 -6.62
CA ALA A 195 -14.42 4.86 -7.08
C ALA A 195 -14.80 3.50 -6.46
N THR A 196 -14.77 2.46 -7.29
CA THR A 196 -14.83 1.06 -6.87
C THR A 196 -13.44 0.58 -6.48
N GLY A 197 -13.31 -0.25 -5.45
CA GLY A 197 -12.07 -0.85 -4.99
C GLY A 197 -10.89 0.14 -4.89
N PRO A 198 -9.95 0.17 -5.88
CA PRO A 198 -9.69 -0.94 -6.80
C PRO A 198 -9.09 -2.12 -6.06
N VAL A 199 -9.21 -3.29 -6.57
CA VAL A 199 -8.72 -4.58 -6.10
C VAL A 199 -9.87 -5.56 -5.94
N HIS A 200 -9.58 -6.86 -5.87
CA HIS A 200 -10.61 -7.88 -5.77
C HIS A 200 -11.55 -7.71 -4.56
N GLY A 201 -12.82 -8.01 -4.78
CA GLY A 201 -13.81 -8.18 -3.71
C GLY A 201 -13.78 -9.58 -3.12
N ILE A 202 -14.57 -9.79 -2.08
CA ILE A 202 -14.64 -11.08 -1.37
C ILE A 202 -16.04 -11.67 -1.43
N GLN A 203 -16.11 -13.01 -1.42
CA GLN A 203 -17.32 -13.74 -1.08
C GLN A 203 -17.22 -14.27 0.34
N LEU A 204 -18.18 -13.91 1.19
CA LEU A 204 -18.22 -14.38 2.57
C LEU A 204 -18.50 -15.89 2.60
N THR A 205 -17.82 -16.58 3.49
CA THR A 205 -17.90 -18.05 3.63
C THR A 205 -18.48 -18.48 4.97
N ARG A 206 -18.69 -17.54 5.92
CA ARG A 206 -19.05 -17.80 7.30
C ARG A 206 -20.33 -17.07 7.73
N GLY A 207 -20.97 -17.62 8.74
CA GLY A 207 -22.11 -17.00 9.41
C GLY A 207 -23.36 -16.87 8.52
N HIS A 208 -24.26 -15.98 8.91
CA HIS A 208 -25.57 -15.80 8.26
C HIS A 208 -25.46 -15.19 6.86
N HIS A 209 -24.34 -14.55 6.54
CA HIS A 209 -24.10 -13.91 5.25
C HIS A 209 -23.20 -14.73 4.32
N ALA A 210 -23.03 -16.04 4.60
CA ALA A 210 -22.27 -16.92 3.71
C ALA A 210 -22.87 -16.91 2.30
N GLY A 211 -22.02 -16.67 1.29
CA GLY A 211 -22.43 -16.48 -0.11
C GLY A 211 -22.54 -15.02 -0.55
N ARG A 212 -22.62 -14.07 0.38
CA ARG A 212 -22.64 -12.63 0.06
C ARG A 212 -21.34 -12.19 -0.61
N LEU A 213 -21.45 -11.42 -1.69
CA LEU A 213 -20.34 -10.72 -2.32
C LEU A 213 -20.20 -9.33 -1.68
N VAL A 214 -18.98 -8.91 -1.38
CA VAL A 214 -18.68 -7.60 -0.76
C VAL A 214 -17.56 -6.91 -1.51
N LEU A 215 -17.73 -5.62 -1.81
CA LEU A 215 -16.74 -4.73 -2.43
C LEU A 215 -16.58 -3.47 -1.59
N GLY A 216 -15.37 -2.88 -1.63
CA GLY A 216 -15.13 -1.55 -1.11
C GLY A 216 -15.42 -0.48 -2.16
N VAL A 217 -15.91 0.67 -1.74
CA VAL A 217 -16.09 1.86 -2.57
C VAL A 217 -15.77 3.12 -1.76
N ASN A 218 -15.35 4.18 -2.45
CA ASN A 218 -15.19 5.49 -1.83
C ASN A 218 -15.83 6.58 -2.68
N ALA A 219 -16.32 7.63 -2.03
CA ALA A 219 -16.99 8.73 -2.69
C ALA A 219 -16.78 10.07 -1.96
N GLU A 220 -17.11 11.17 -2.62
CA GLU A 220 -17.02 12.50 -2.05
C GLU A 220 -18.32 13.27 -2.23
N SER A 221 -18.62 14.15 -1.27
CA SER A 221 -19.64 15.20 -1.38
C SER A 221 -18.99 16.52 -1.76
N TYR A 222 -19.66 17.28 -2.60
CA TYR A 222 -19.19 18.57 -3.09
C TYR A 222 -20.26 19.64 -2.94
N ALA A 223 -19.91 20.76 -2.34
CA ALA A 223 -20.78 21.93 -2.20
C ALA A 223 -19.93 23.20 -2.00
N GLY A 224 -20.44 24.35 -2.43
CA GLY A 224 -19.75 25.62 -2.23
C GLY A 224 -18.37 25.69 -2.91
N GLY A 225 -18.19 25.03 -4.06
CA GLY A 225 -16.93 25.06 -4.82
C GLY A 225 -15.82 24.15 -4.28
N ARG A 226 -16.12 23.24 -3.35
CA ARG A 226 -15.12 22.35 -2.73
C ARG A 226 -15.69 21.01 -2.31
N VAL A 227 -14.83 20.02 -2.11
CA VAL A 227 -15.18 18.78 -1.42
C VAL A 227 -15.51 19.08 0.05
N THR A 228 -16.63 18.57 0.52
CA THR A 228 -17.15 18.83 1.88
C THR A 228 -17.15 17.60 2.78
N ALA A 229 -17.17 16.41 2.20
CA ALA A 229 -17.06 15.16 2.94
C ALA A 229 -16.44 14.06 2.07
N ASN A 230 -15.76 13.13 2.72
CA ASN A 230 -15.31 11.84 2.17
C ASN A 230 -16.15 10.71 2.76
N HIS A 231 -16.49 9.73 1.93
CA HIS A 231 -17.28 8.55 2.30
C HIS A 231 -16.51 7.29 1.95
N ALA A 232 -16.16 6.50 2.94
CA ALA A 232 -15.67 5.14 2.76
C ALA A 232 -16.84 4.17 2.98
N ALA A 233 -17.09 3.26 2.05
CA ALA A 233 -18.25 2.40 2.15
C ALA A 233 -18.01 0.98 1.65
N LEU A 234 -18.86 0.06 2.08
CA LEU A 234 -18.99 -1.28 1.53
C LEU A 234 -20.28 -1.40 0.75
N VAL A 235 -20.22 -2.10 -0.38
CA VAL A 235 -21.40 -2.51 -1.14
C VAL A 235 -21.45 -4.03 -1.20
N HIS A 236 -22.67 -4.60 -1.23
CA HIS A 236 -22.84 -6.05 -1.18
C HIS A 236 -23.96 -6.55 -2.07
N SER A 237 -23.87 -7.84 -2.43
CA SER A 237 -24.89 -8.60 -3.16
C SER A 237 -25.15 -9.93 -2.48
N ASP A 238 -26.41 -10.28 -2.30
CA ASP A 238 -26.86 -11.57 -1.73
C ASP A 238 -27.35 -12.56 -2.79
N ASP A 239 -27.35 -12.17 -4.06
CA ASP A 239 -27.94 -12.92 -5.19
C ASP A 239 -26.95 -13.20 -6.32
N GLY A 240 -25.65 -13.36 -5.97
CA GLY A 240 -24.59 -13.70 -6.92
C GLY A 240 -24.23 -12.56 -7.87
N GLY A 241 -24.37 -11.32 -7.43
CA GLY A 241 -24.01 -10.12 -8.19
C GLY A 241 -25.12 -9.56 -9.08
N THR A 242 -26.35 -10.09 -8.99
CA THR A 242 -27.48 -9.61 -9.78
C THR A 242 -27.97 -8.24 -9.29
N THR A 243 -28.18 -8.11 -7.98
CA THR A 243 -28.52 -6.84 -7.34
C THR A 243 -27.47 -6.45 -6.30
N TRP A 244 -27.24 -5.16 -6.17
CA TRP A 244 -26.27 -4.59 -5.25
C TRP A 244 -26.90 -3.53 -4.36
N ARG A 245 -26.41 -3.43 -3.14
CA ARG A 245 -26.90 -2.49 -2.13
C ARG A 245 -25.73 -1.82 -1.44
N LEU A 246 -25.91 -0.55 -1.08
CA LEU A 246 -25.03 0.16 -0.18
C LEU A 246 -25.17 -0.45 1.22
N GLY A 247 -24.06 -0.79 1.83
CA GLY A 247 -23.95 -1.34 3.18
C GLY A 247 -23.34 -0.33 4.15
N ALA A 248 -22.23 -0.72 4.82
CA ALA A 248 -21.53 0.11 5.77
C ALA A 248 -21.03 1.42 5.13
N VAL A 249 -21.21 2.53 5.84
CA VAL A 249 -20.71 3.86 5.44
C VAL A 249 -20.04 4.52 6.62
N ASP A 250 -18.84 5.07 6.39
CA ASP A 250 -18.14 5.95 7.30
C ASP A 250 -17.88 7.28 6.59
N THR A 251 -18.42 8.36 7.17
CA THR A 251 -18.39 9.70 6.58
C THR A 251 -17.50 10.62 7.38
N TRP A 252 -16.51 11.20 6.70
CA TRP A 252 -15.56 12.16 7.25
C TRP A 252 -15.80 13.55 6.66
N PRO A 253 -16.41 14.47 7.39
CA PRO A 253 -16.57 15.83 6.94
C PRO A 253 -15.22 16.58 6.98
N VAL A 254 -15.09 17.60 6.15
CA VAL A 254 -13.99 18.55 6.24
C VAL A 254 -14.08 19.29 7.59
N ALA A 255 -12.99 19.31 8.34
CA ALA A 255 -12.89 20.02 9.60
C ALA A 255 -12.90 21.55 9.40
N ALA A 256 -13.07 22.31 10.49
CA ALA A 256 -13.14 23.77 10.46
C ALA A 256 -11.87 24.43 9.86
N ASP A 257 -10.73 23.75 9.95
CA ASP A 257 -9.45 24.19 9.36
C ASP A 257 -9.29 23.87 7.87
N GLY A 258 -10.34 23.34 7.22
CA GLY A 258 -10.35 23.00 5.80
C GLY A 258 -9.69 21.65 5.44
N THR A 259 -9.36 20.83 6.42
CA THR A 259 -8.70 19.53 6.22
C THR A 259 -9.58 18.36 6.62
N PHE A 260 -9.23 17.17 6.18
CA PHE A 260 -9.79 15.92 6.69
C PHE A 260 -8.97 15.41 7.88
N ARG A 261 -9.61 14.89 8.93
CA ARG A 261 -8.91 14.14 9.98
C ARG A 261 -8.48 12.79 9.44
N GLN A 262 -9.42 12.10 8.79
CA GLN A 262 -9.18 10.89 8.02
C GLN A 262 -9.84 11.03 6.64
N LYS A 263 -9.23 10.44 5.62
CA LYS A 263 -9.78 10.37 4.27
C LYS A 263 -9.56 8.96 3.69
N PRO A 264 -10.19 7.92 4.30
CA PRO A 264 -10.08 6.56 3.78
C PRO A 264 -10.62 6.50 2.36
N SER A 265 -9.83 5.92 1.44
CA SER A 265 -10.16 5.86 0.02
C SER A 265 -10.10 4.42 -0.50
N GLU A 266 -9.16 4.09 -1.35
CA GLU A 266 -9.00 2.77 -1.96
C GLU A 266 -8.79 1.68 -0.91
N MET A 267 -9.62 0.63 -0.94
CA MET A 267 -9.66 -0.35 0.14
C MET A 267 -9.63 -1.79 -0.35
N THR A 268 -8.97 -2.63 0.44
CA THR A 268 -8.92 -4.07 0.32
C THR A 268 -9.65 -4.74 1.47
N LEU A 269 -10.22 -5.91 1.23
CA LEU A 269 -11.10 -6.61 2.16
C LEU A 269 -10.60 -8.03 2.42
N LEU A 270 -10.84 -8.56 3.60
CA LEU A 270 -10.74 -9.99 3.88
C LEU A 270 -11.76 -10.43 4.94
N GLU A 271 -12.21 -11.69 4.85
CA GLU A 271 -13.01 -12.33 5.88
C GLU A 271 -12.09 -12.97 6.92
N ARG A 272 -12.23 -12.55 8.19
CA ARG A 272 -11.50 -13.10 9.33
C ARG A 272 -12.06 -14.49 9.73
N ALA A 273 -11.34 -15.18 10.60
CA ALA A 273 -11.77 -16.48 11.13
C ALA A 273 -13.09 -16.42 11.91
N ASP A 274 -13.39 -15.29 12.54
CA ASP A 274 -14.62 -15.03 13.28
C ASP A 274 -15.80 -14.61 12.38
N GLY A 275 -15.60 -14.54 11.06
CA GLY A 275 -16.60 -14.11 10.08
C GLY A 275 -16.73 -12.60 9.93
N SER A 276 -15.96 -11.80 10.68
CA SER A 276 -15.92 -10.36 10.47
C SER A 276 -15.18 -10.00 9.18
N VAL A 277 -15.59 -8.89 8.56
CA VAL A 277 -14.91 -8.32 7.40
C VAL A 277 -13.92 -7.27 7.89
N TYR A 278 -12.65 -7.53 7.68
CA TYR A 278 -11.57 -6.56 7.89
C TYR A 278 -11.41 -5.71 6.64
N VAL A 279 -11.27 -4.42 6.83
CA VAL A 279 -11.06 -3.44 5.76
C VAL A 279 -9.78 -2.70 6.04
N ASN A 280 -8.87 -2.67 5.07
CA ASN A 280 -7.67 -1.86 5.10
C ASN A 280 -7.70 -0.90 3.91
N ALA A 281 -7.59 0.40 4.19
CA ALA A 281 -7.73 1.43 3.17
C ALA A 281 -6.48 2.31 3.09
N ARG A 282 -6.26 2.90 1.91
CA ARG A 282 -5.35 4.02 1.72
C ARG A 282 -5.89 5.21 2.49
N GLU A 283 -5.06 5.81 3.32
CA GLU A 283 -5.33 7.11 3.91
C GLU A 283 -4.87 8.19 2.93
N GLN A 284 -5.80 9.00 2.43
CA GLN A 284 -5.52 9.97 1.38
C GLN A 284 -5.67 11.39 1.91
N ASP A 285 -4.56 12.05 2.22
CA ASP A 285 -4.53 13.46 2.67
C ASP A 285 -5.25 13.74 4.00
N GLY A 286 -5.47 12.74 4.84
CA GLY A 286 -5.92 12.94 6.22
C GLY A 286 -4.83 13.57 7.08
N THR A 287 -5.22 14.26 8.17
CA THR A 287 -4.26 14.87 9.09
C THR A 287 -3.87 13.98 10.25
N ASP A 288 -4.58 12.88 10.47
CA ASP A 288 -4.15 11.82 11.36
C ASP A 288 -2.91 11.12 10.76
N LEU A 289 -2.00 10.72 11.65
CA LEU A 289 -0.70 10.21 11.20
C LEU A 289 -0.79 8.80 10.64
N GLY A 290 -0.13 8.58 9.52
CA GLY A 290 -0.05 7.31 8.81
C GLY A 290 -0.81 7.30 7.49
N ASN A 291 -0.34 6.49 6.53
CA ASN A 291 -0.93 6.39 5.18
C ASN A 291 -1.83 5.16 5.01
N ARG A 292 -2.08 4.41 6.10
CA ARG A 292 -3.01 3.27 6.12
C ARG A 292 -4.02 3.43 7.24
N THR A 293 -5.26 3.09 6.96
CA THR A 293 -6.36 3.12 7.91
C THR A 293 -7.17 1.83 7.84
N GLU A 294 -7.86 1.48 8.92
CA GLU A 294 -8.62 0.25 9.02
C GLU A 294 -10.00 0.44 9.63
N ALA A 295 -10.91 -0.45 9.26
CA ALA A 295 -12.22 -0.63 9.90
C ALA A 295 -12.61 -2.12 9.91
N VAL A 296 -13.65 -2.45 10.67
CA VAL A 296 -14.17 -3.83 10.76
C VAL A 296 -15.70 -3.80 10.67
N SER A 297 -16.26 -4.68 9.86
CA SER A 297 -17.71 -4.97 9.88
C SER A 297 -17.95 -6.35 10.51
N ARG A 298 -18.95 -6.45 11.39
CA ARG A 298 -19.32 -7.70 12.07
C ARG A 298 -20.62 -8.30 11.59
N ASP A 299 -21.27 -7.65 10.65
CA ASP A 299 -22.61 -7.97 10.11
C ASP A 299 -22.58 -8.16 8.59
N GLY A 300 -21.44 -8.68 8.07
CA GLY A 300 -21.29 -9.00 6.66
C GLY A 300 -21.26 -7.78 5.75
N GLY A 301 -20.74 -6.65 6.24
CA GLY A 301 -20.59 -5.41 5.46
C GLY A 301 -21.79 -4.46 5.54
N ALA A 302 -22.77 -4.71 6.43
CA ALA A 302 -23.94 -3.84 6.56
C ALA A 302 -23.64 -2.57 7.39
N SER A 303 -22.75 -2.66 8.40
CA SER A 303 -22.26 -1.52 9.16
C SER A 303 -20.80 -1.69 9.57
N PHE A 304 -20.11 -0.58 9.89
CA PHE A 304 -18.80 -0.61 10.54
C PHE A 304 -18.96 -0.65 12.07
N ALA A 305 -18.15 -1.48 12.73
CA ALA A 305 -18.14 -1.59 14.19
C ALA A 305 -17.55 -0.35 14.88
N HIS A 306 -16.77 0.41 14.15
CA HIS A 306 -16.17 1.70 14.55
C HIS A 306 -15.78 2.49 13.30
N PRO A 307 -15.65 3.81 13.36
CA PRO A 307 -15.09 4.60 12.27
C PRO A 307 -13.69 4.12 11.88
N PHE A 308 -13.27 4.42 10.66
CA PHE A 308 -11.89 4.16 10.24
C PHE A 308 -10.90 4.81 11.20
N ARG A 309 -9.78 4.16 11.41
CA ARG A 309 -8.70 4.65 12.28
C ARG A 309 -7.36 4.33 11.65
N THR A 310 -6.40 5.20 11.86
CA THR A 310 -5.01 5.00 11.40
C THR A 310 -4.45 3.69 11.95
N LEU A 311 -3.78 2.94 11.08
CA LEU A 311 -3.09 1.71 11.43
C LEU A 311 -1.72 2.04 12.02
N PRO A 312 -1.53 1.90 13.35
CA PRO A 312 -0.32 2.33 14.01
C PRO A 312 0.89 1.49 13.62
N GLY A 313 2.01 2.15 13.36
CA GLY A 313 3.30 1.49 13.10
C GLY A 313 3.42 0.85 11.71
N PHE A 314 2.40 0.97 10.85
CA PHE A 314 2.50 0.50 9.47
C PHE A 314 2.99 1.63 8.57
N LEU A 315 4.25 1.55 8.18
CA LEU A 315 4.86 2.53 7.26
C LEU A 315 4.62 2.10 5.81
N ALA A 316 3.99 2.96 5.04
CA ALA A 316 3.76 2.80 3.61
C ALA A 316 3.56 4.18 2.99
N PRO A 317 3.83 4.39 1.70
CA PRO A 317 3.46 5.63 1.02
C PRO A 317 1.94 5.72 0.86
N MET A 318 1.46 6.88 0.43
CA MET A 318 0.06 7.07 0.07
C MET A 318 -0.27 6.31 -1.21
N VAL A 319 -0.69 5.04 -1.06
CA VAL A 319 -0.93 4.10 -2.17
C VAL A 319 -1.99 3.06 -1.76
N GLN A 320 -2.68 2.49 -2.75
CA GLN A 320 -3.53 1.32 -2.54
C GLN A 320 -2.67 0.11 -2.09
N ALA A 321 -3.26 -0.89 -1.47
CA ALA A 321 -2.63 -2.14 -1.06
C ALA A 321 -3.62 -3.30 -1.18
N SER A 322 -3.12 -4.53 -1.19
CA SER A 322 -3.96 -5.73 -1.22
C SER A 322 -3.74 -6.64 -0.03
N ALA A 323 -4.83 -7.12 0.55
CA ALA A 323 -4.82 -8.06 1.67
C ALA A 323 -5.30 -9.45 1.25
N LEU A 324 -4.67 -10.48 1.80
CA LEU A 324 -5.04 -11.88 1.56
C LEU A 324 -4.87 -12.70 2.83
N ARG A 325 -5.87 -13.52 3.16
CA ARG A 325 -5.80 -14.45 4.28
C ARG A 325 -5.39 -15.84 3.82
N LEU A 326 -4.27 -16.36 4.33
CA LEU A 326 -3.80 -17.72 4.08
C LEU A 326 -4.07 -18.60 5.30
N PRO A 327 -4.82 -19.70 5.18
CA PRO A 327 -4.95 -20.66 6.27
C PRO A 327 -3.61 -21.39 6.50
N THR A 328 -3.26 -21.63 7.76
CA THR A 328 -2.06 -22.40 8.14
C THR A 328 -2.43 -23.80 8.60
N ALA A 329 -1.47 -24.72 8.52
CA ALA A 329 -1.66 -26.14 8.82
C ALA A 329 -2.13 -26.43 10.27
N GLY A 330 -1.99 -25.50 11.20
CA GLY A 330 -2.42 -25.65 12.62
C GLY A 330 -3.78 -25.03 12.94
N GLY A 331 -4.61 -24.69 11.94
CA GLY A 331 -5.91 -24.03 12.15
C GLY A 331 -5.84 -22.51 12.36
N GLY A 332 -4.63 -21.93 12.36
CA GLY A 332 -4.41 -20.49 12.36
C GLY A 332 -4.47 -19.87 10.96
N SER A 333 -4.07 -18.62 10.86
CA SER A 333 -3.90 -17.93 9.58
C SER A 333 -2.68 -17.02 9.57
N ARG A 334 -2.14 -16.80 8.38
CA ARG A 334 -1.23 -15.72 8.06
C ARG A 334 -1.98 -14.76 7.14
N THR A 335 -2.18 -13.54 7.60
CA THR A 335 -2.75 -12.49 6.77
C THR A 335 -1.62 -11.72 6.11
N LEU A 336 -1.67 -11.55 4.81
CA LEU A 336 -0.71 -10.80 4.02
C LEU A 336 -1.27 -9.43 3.68
N LEU A 337 -0.40 -8.42 3.62
CA LEU A 337 -0.69 -7.12 3.03
C LEU A 337 0.47 -6.75 2.10
N ALA A 338 0.20 -6.62 0.81
CA ALA A 338 1.16 -6.19 -0.18
C ALA A 338 1.10 -4.68 -0.33
N ALA A 339 2.20 -3.99 -0.03
CA ALA A 339 2.36 -2.55 -0.18
C ALA A 339 3.84 -2.20 -0.35
N PRO A 340 4.18 -1.08 -1.00
CA PRO A 340 5.52 -0.52 -0.94
C PRO A 340 5.93 -0.20 0.50
N ALA A 341 7.19 -0.45 0.86
CA ALA A 341 7.69 -0.24 2.22
C ALA A 341 8.40 1.12 2.42
N ASP A 342 8.78 1.82 1.35
CA ASP A 342 9.27 3.19 1.48
C ASP A 342 8.12 4.10 1.94
N PRO A 343 8.23 4.82 3.06
CA PRO A 343 7.10 5.56 3.65
C PRO A 343 6.58 6.73 2.81
N ASP A 344 7.38 7.30 1.92
CA ASP A 344 7.01 8.47 1.11
C ASP A 344 7.00 8.22 -0.40
N ARG A 345 7.63 7.15 -0.84
CA ARG A 345 7.79 6.85 -2.27
C ARG A 345 7.16 5.52 -2.61
N ARG A 346 6.60 5.42 -3.75
CA ARG A 346 6.09 4.16 -4.30
C ARG A 346 7.25 3.26 -4.74
N ARG A 347 7.98 2.70 -3.76
CA ARG A 347 9.16 1.83 -3.94
C ARG A 347 9.17 0.70 -2.94
N ALA A 348 9.92 -0.34 -3.25
CA ALA A 348 10.16 -1.51 -2.41
C ALA A 348 8.86 -2.28 -2.11
N MET A 349 8.24 -2.89 -3.14
CA MET A 349 7.09 -3.77 -2.94
C MET A 349 7.42 -4.85 -1.93
N THR A 350 6.66 -4.91 -0.83
CA THR A 350 6.90 -5.80 0.29
C THR A 350 5.61 -6.49 0.70
N ILE A 351 5.72 -7.77 1.05
CA ILE A 351 4.62 -8.54 1.64
C ILE A 351 4.78 -8.51 3.16
N HIS A 352 3.91 -7.77 3.82
CA HIS A 352 3.82 -7.74 5.28
C HIS A 352 2.93 -8.87 5.77
N SER A 353 3.24 -9.41 6.95
CA SER A 353 2.46 -10.49 7.55
C SER A 353 1.83 -10.06 8.87
N SER A 354 0.64 -10.58 9.12
CA SER A 354 -0.04 -10.55 10.40
C SER A 354 -0.45 -11.96 10.80
N TYR A 355 -0.32 -12.31 12.07
CA TYR A 355 -0.68 -13.63 12.62
C TYR A 355 -1.84 -13.57 13.61
N ASP A 356 -2.48 -12.40 13.70
CA ASP A 356 -3.61 -12.11 14.57
C ASP A 356 -4.78 -11.46 13.79
N GLU A 357 -4.93 -11.82 12.51
CA GLU A 357 -6.02 -11.40 11.63
C GLU A 357 -6.01 -9.88 11.35
N GLY A 358 -4.82 -9.30 11.19
CA GLY A 358 -4.63 -7.89 10.85
C GLY A 358 -4.71 -6.92 12.03
N ARG A 359 -4.64 -7.41 13.30
CA ARG A 359 -4.58 -6.53 14.47
C ARG A 359 -3.20 -5.92 14.67
N THR A 360 -2.16 -6.71 14.40
CA THR A 360 -0.78 -6.24 14.35
C THR A 360 -0.09 -6.73 13.08
N TRP A 361 0.86 -5.97 12.57
CA TRP A 361 1.59 -6.26 11.34
C TRP A 361 3.08 -6.34 11.63
N GLU A 362 3.79 -7.18 10.86
CA GLU A 362 5.25 -7.15 10.84
C GLU A 362 5.73 -5.78 10.33
N GLU A 363 6.78 -5.26 10.92
CA GLU A 363 7.42 -4.01 10.50
C GLU A 363 8.02 -4.15 9.09
N ALA A 364 8.23 -3.03 8.38
CA ALA A 364 8.65 -3.01 6.99
C ALA A 364 9.95 -3.80 6.73
N ASP A 365 10.92 -3.72 7.62
CA ASP A 365 12.19 -4.44 7.54
C ASP A 365 12.07 -5.95 7.83
N ARG A 366 10.91 -6.41 8.29
CA ARG A 366 10.60 -7.82 8.54
C ARG A 366 9.66 -8.43 7.49
N GLY A 367 9.16 -7.65 6.56
CA GLY A 367 8.39 -8.12 5.44
C GLY A 367 9.25 -8.86 4.40
N ALA A 368 8.60 -9.66 3.53
CA ALA A 368 9.27 -10.29 2.40
C ALA A 368 9.34 -9.28 1.23
N CYS A 369 10.53 -8.77 0.95
CA CYS A 369 10.75 -7.84 -0.16
C CYS A 369 10.61 -8.55 -1.51
N VAL A 370 9.68 -8.09 -2.35
CA VAL A 370 9.44 -8.60 -3.71
C VAL A 370 10.41 -7.95 -4.70
N THR A 371 10.62 -6.65 -4.57
CA THR A 371 11.56 -5.86 -5.36
C THR A 371 11.92 -4.57 -4.63
N GLY A 372 13.14 -4.11 -4.76
CA GLY A 372 13.58 -2.77 -4.32
C GLY A 372 13.26 -1.64 -5.31
N ASP A 373 12.72 -1.97 -6.49
CA ASP A 373 12.40 -1.02 -7.55
C ASP A 373 11.20 -0.12 -7.17
N TRP A 374 10.89 0.83 -8.07
CA TRP A 374 9.63 1.55 -8.04
C TRP A 374 8.48 0.54 -8.12
N SER A 375 7.46 0.74 -7.30
CA SER A 375 6.30 -0.14 -7.22
C SER A 375 5.10 0.59 -6.64
N GLY A 376 3.90 0.29 -7.12
CA GLY A 376 2.69 1.02 -6.77
C GLY A 376 1.58 0.12 -6.24
N TYR A 377 0.45 0.16 -6.90
CA TYR A 377 -0.73 -0.64 -6.58
C TYR A 377 -0.47 -2.13 -6.74
N SER A 378 -1.22 -2.94 -6.03
CA SER A 378 -1.01 -4.40 -6.02
C SER A 378 -2.30 -5.16 -5.77
N ASP A 379 -2.35 -6.41 -6.23
CA ASP A 379 -3.41 -7.36 -5.86
C ASP A 379 -2.87 -8.79 -5.66
N LEU A 380 -3.34 -9.44 -4.60
CA LEU A 380 -2.93 -10.77 -4.15
C LEU A 380 -4.02 -11.82 -4.45
N VAL A 381 -3.61 -13.03 -4.80
CA VAL A 381 -4.52 -14.16 -4.97
C VAL A 381 -3.90 -15.48 -4.50
N THR A 382 -4.69 -16.37 -3.93
CA THR A 382 -4.27 -17.76 -3.72
C THR A 382 -4.35 -18.54 -5.04
N ILE A 383 -3.20 -18.97 -5.57
CA ILE A 383 -3.14 -19.80 -6.78
C ILE A 383 -3.51 -21.25 -6.44
N SER A 384 -2.89 -21.79 -5.39
CA SER A 384 -3.16 -23.12 -4.83
C SER A 384 -2.70 -23.15 -3.38
N PRO A 385 -3.03 -24.16 -2.57
CA PRO A 385 -2.48 -24.28 -1.23
C PRO A 385 -0.96 -24.17 -1.22
N GLY A 386 -0.43 -23.22 -0.44
CA GLY A 386 1.01 -22.95 -0.33
C GLY A 386 1.64 -22.16 -1.48
N LEU A 387 0.83 -21.68 -2.45
CA LEU A 387 1.31 -20.86 -3.57
C LEU A 387 0.40 -19.63 -3.77
N THR A 388 0.98 -18.46 -3.69
CA THR A 388 0.32 -17.15 -3.81
C THR A 388 0.81 -16.42 -5.07
N GLY A 389 -0.07 -15.66 -5.71
CA GLY A 389 0.21 -14.73 -6.79
C GLY A 389 0.09 -13.28 -6.32
N LEU A 390 0.95 -12.43 -6.85
CA LEU A 390 0.90 -10.98 -6.69
C LEU A 390 0.98 -10.33 -8.06
N PHE A 391 0.02 -9.46 -8.36
CA PHE A 391 0.04 -8.61 -9.54
C PHE A 391 0.18 -7.16 -9.10
N TYR A 392 1.16 -6.41 -9.64
CA TYR A 392 1.50 -5.10 -9.10
C TYR A 392 2.16 -4.18 -10.12
N GLU A 393 2.00 -2.85 -9.92
CA GLU A 393 2.68 -1.80 -10.67
C GLU A 393 4.16 -1.79 -10.30
N ALA A 394 5.06 -1.68 -11.30
CA ALA A 394 6.50 -1.72 -11.10
C ALA A 394 7.26 -0.92 -12.17
N GLY A 395 8.55 -0.70 -11.93
CA GLY A 395 9.44 -0.12 -12.91
C GLY A 395 10.80 0.25 -12.36
N ALA A 396 11.77 0.41 -13.26
CA ALA A 396 13.12 0.83 -12.89
C ALA A 396 13.21 2.34 -12.62
N ALA A 397 12.43 3.15 -13.32
CA ALA A 397 12.43 4.61 -13.22
C ALA A 397 11.16 5.17 -12.57
N ASP A 398 10.00 4.56 -12.81
CA ASP A 398 8.71 4.96 -12.25
C ASP A 398 7.84 3.73 -11.98
N ALA A 399 6.98 3.79 -10.97
CA ALA A 399 6.07 2.69 -10.63
C ALA A 399 5.03 2.39 -11.71
N ARG A 400 4.93 3.22 -12.75
CA ARG A 400 3.98 3.09 -13.87
C ARG A 400 4.62 2.58 -15.16
N ASP A 401 5.91 2.18 -15.14
CA ASP A 401 6.62 1.73 -16.34
C ASP A 401 6.04 0.42 -16.86
N GLU A 402 5.64 -0.49 -15.96
CA GLU A 402 5.14 -1.82 -16.27
C GLU A 402 4.32 -2.41 -15.13
N MET A 403 3.63 -3.52 -15.42
CA MET A 403 2.98 -4.31 -14.38
C MET A 403 3.57 -5.71 -14.35
N ARG A 404 3.97 -6.17 -13.16
CA ARG A 404 4.60 -7.47 -12.94
C ARG A 404 3.64 -8.44 -12.26
N PHE A 405 3.75 -9.70 -12.64
CA PHE A 405 3.12 -10.81 -11.92
C PHE A 405 4.21 -11.66 -11.27
N ALA A 406 4.10 -11.83 -9.95
CA ALA A 406 4.98 -12.67 -9.15
C ALA A 406 4.22 -13.87 -8.58
N ARG A 407 4.93 -15.01 -8.42
CA ARG A 407 4.44 -16.18 -7.68
C ARG A 407 5.43 -16.51 -6.58
N PHE A 408 4.89 -16.84 -5.41
CA PHE A 408 5.73 -17.21 -4.28
C PHE A 408 5.08 -18.24 -3.38
N THR A 409 5.92 -19.05 -2.73
CA THR A 409 5.48 -20.07 -1.77
C THR A 409 5.42 -19.50 -0.36
N ASP A 410 4.67 -20.19 0.53
CA ASP A 410 4.68 -19.85 1.95
C ASP A 410 6.09 -19.93 2.56
N ALA A 411 6.93 -20.83 2.06
CA ALA A 411 8.32 -20.97 2.49
C ALA A 411 9.18 -19.74 2.11
N TRP A 412 8.93 -19.15 0.93
CA TRP A 412 9.63 -17.93 0.52
C TRP A 412 9.30 -16.72 1.42
N LEU A 413 8.06 -16.63 1.91
CA LEU A 413 7.67 -15.60 2.87
C LEU A 413 8.44 -15.69 4.19
N GLY A 414 9.15 -16.79 4.44
CA GLY A 414 9.88 -17.06 5.66
C GLY A 414 8.99 -17.51 6.82
N PRO A 415 9.62 -17.94 7.93
CA PRO A 415 8.91 -18.39 9.12
C PRO A 415 8.18 -17.21 9.80
N ARG A 416 7.21 -17.53 10.66
CA ARG A 416 6.66 -16.58 11.61
C ARG A 416 7.81 -15.98 12.40
N ARG A 417 7.97 -14.67 12.32
CA ARG A 417 8.93 -13.93 13.12
C ARG A 417 8.26 -13.55 14.43
N GLY A 418 8.92 -13.89 15.53
CA GLY A 418 8.51 -13.43 16.86
C GLY A 418 8.75 -11.92 17.00
N PRO A 419 8.30 -11.32 18.10
CA PRO A 419 8.71 -9.97 18.44
C PRO A 419 10.25 -9.91 18.47
N GLY A 420 10.82 -8.86 17.86
CA GLY A 420 12.27 -8.64 17.89
C GLY A 420 12.79 -8.24 19.27
N PRO A 421 14.11 -8.13 19.42
CA PRO A 421 14.70 -7.51 20.59
C PRO A 421 14.14 -6.12 20.83
N THR A 422 13.97 -5.73 22.10
CA THR A 422 13.38 -4.43 22.45
C THR A 422 14.23 -3.68 23.46
N THR A 423 14.14 -2.35 23.42
CA THR A 423 14.68 -1.46 24.46
C THR A 423 13.53 -0.68 25.11
N PRO A 424 13.54 -0.47 26.44
CA PRO A 424 12.46 0.23 27.12
C PRO A 424 12.35 1.70 26.71
N ASP A 425 11.16 2.13 26.31
CA ASP A 425 10.78 3.54 26.27
C ASP A 425 10.13 3.89 27.63
N ARG A 426 10.74 4.83 28.36
CA ARG A 426 10.32 5.23 29.70
C ARG A 426 9.33 6.40 29.70
N ALA A 427 8.82 6.81 28.54
CA ALA A 427 7.76 7.81 28.45
C ALA A 427 6.41 7.23 28.93
N PRO A 428 5.51 8.06 29.49
CA PRO A 428 4.20 7.59 29.97
C PRO A 428 3.40 6.91 28.86
N GLY A 429 2.88 5.69 29.12
CA GLY A 429 2.05 4.94 28.18
C GLY A 429 2.80 4.38 26.96
N ALA A 430 4.13 4.46 26.94
CA ALA A 430 4.94 3.96 25.85
C ALA A 430 5.04 2.42 25.83
N ARG A 431 5.16 1.87 24.64
CA ARG A 431 5.60 0.48 24.42
C ARG A 431 7.11 0.47 24.21
N PRO A 432 7.79 -0.65 24.52
CA PRO A 432 9.21 -0.77 24.19
C PRO A 432 9.46 -0.54 22.70
N ALA A 433 10.58 0.08 22.37
CA ALA A 433 11.04 0.25 21.00
C ALA A 433 11.73 -1.03 20.50
N THR A 434 11.57 -1.36 19.23
CA THR A 434 12.20 -2.54 18.59
C THR A 434 13.63 -2.20 18.20
N VAL A 435 14.57 -3.09 18.53
CA VAL A 435 15.96 -3.03 18.08
C VAL A 435 16.12 -3.86 16.82
N LEU A 436 16.54 -3.24 15.73
CA LEU A 436 16.66 -3.81 14.40
C LEU A 436 18.13 -4.08 14.05
N GLY A 437 18.36 -4.89 13.03
CA GLY A 437 19.68 -5.18 12.46
C GLY A 437 20.57 -6.04 13.36
N GLY A 438 20.59 -5.76 14.63
CA GLY A 438 21.45 -6.46 15.60
C GLY A 438 22.28 -5.51 16.43
N ALA A 439 21.84 -4.26 16.58
CA ALA A 439 22.50 -3.24 17.39
C ALA A 439 22.86 -3.76 18.79
N ARG A 440 24.08 -3.53 19.23
CA ARG A 440 24.69 -4.18 20.39
C ARG A 440 24.93 -3.21 21.53
N ALA A 441 24.83 -3.74 22.75
CA ALA A 441 25.14 -2.95 23.92
C ALA A 441 26.64 -2.58 23.99
N ALA A 442 26.94 -1.29 24.22
CA ALA A 442 28.27 -0.71 24.36
C ALA A 442 28.37 0.13 25.67
N PRO A 443 29.56 0.57 26.09
CA PRO A 443 29.69 1.54 27.16
C PRO A 443 29.04 2.88 26.79
N GLY A 444 28.16 3.40 27.66
CA GLY A 444 27.42 4.63 27.47
C GLY A 444 27.92 5.80 28.33
N VAL A 445 27.21 6.92 28.24
CA VAL A 445 27.38 8.08 29.12
C VAL A 445 26.81 7.78 30.48
N LEU A 446 25.63 7.13 30.51
CA LEU A 446 25.04 6.58 31.71
C LEU A 446 24.85 5.07 31.52
N GLY A 447 25.70 4.26 32.19
CA GLY A 447 25.56 2.81 32.10
C GLY A 447 25.98 2.24 30.74
N ARG A 448 24.99 1.88 29.92
CA ARG A 448 25.22 1.29 28.59
C ARG A 448 24.52 2.12 27.51
N ALA A 449 24.97 1.95 26.29
CA ALA A 449 24.45 2.53 25.06
C ALA A 449 24.18 1.44 24.03
N LEU A 450 23.59 1.77 22.91
CA LEU A 450 23.55 0.92 21.72
C LEU A 450 24.59 1.37 20.68
N ALA A 451 25.35 0.41 20.18
CA ALA A 451 26.24 0.56 19.06
C ALA A 451 25.58 0.07 17.77
N PHE A 452 25.79 0.82 16.68
CA PHE A 452 25.24 0.66 15.34
C PHE A 452 26.40 0.42 14.38
N ASP A 453 26.25 -0.53 13.46
CA ASP A 453 27.33 -0.96 12.56
C ASP A 453 27.34 -0.25 11.19
N GLY A 454 26.33 0.57 10.90
CA GLY A 454 26.21 1.29 9.62
C GLY A 454 25.64 0.48 8.47
N ALA A 455 25.15 -0.73 8.72
CA ALA A 455 24.59 -1.61 7.69
C ALA A 455 23.06 -1.69 7.71
N ASP A 456 22.48 -2.11 8.85
CA ASP A 456 21.03 -2.31 9.00
C ASP A 456 20.55 -2.09 10.46
N ASP A 457 21.43 -1.61 11.33
CA ASP A 457 21.10 -1.34 12.73
C ASP A 457 20.21 -0.11 12.89
N ALA A 458 19.11 -0.26 13.64
CA ALA A 458 18.19 0.83 13.96
C ALA A 458 17.42 0.60 15.27
N VAL A 459 16.78 1.65 15.80
CA VAL A 459 15.76 1.54 16.84
C VAL A 459 14.46 2.13 16.31
N GLN A 460 13.44 1.28 16.14
CA GLN A 460 12.10 1.67 15.70
C GLN A 460 11.21 1.92 16.92
N VAL A 461 10.72 3.14 17.05
CA VAL A 461 9.78 3.52 18.12
C VAL A 461 8.34 3.28 17.63
N PRO A 462 7.51 2.48 18.34
CA PRO A 462 6.12 2.28 17.98
C PRO A 462 5.34 3.60 18.02
N PHE A 463 4.52 3.83 17.00
CA PHE A 463 3.68 5.02 16.91
C PHE A 463 2.73 5.14 18.11
N ARG A 464 2.57 6.37 18.58
CA ARG A 464 1.53 6.81 19.51
C ARG A 464 1.26 8.31 19.33
N ALA A 465 0.05 8.75 19.62
CA ALA A 465 -0.38 10.14 19.40
C ALA A 465 0.53 11.19 20.09
N SER A 466 1.12 10.85 21.24
CA SER A 466 2.04 11.75 21.96
C SER A 466 3.36 12.03 21.22
N LEU A 467 3.74 11.21 20.23
CA LEU A 467 4.91 11.46 19.37
C LEU A 467 4.65 12.54 18.31
N ALA A 468 3.38 12.89 18.08
CA ALA A 468 3.00 13.98 17.19
C ALA A 468 3.29 15.33 17.85
N LEU A 469 4.47 15.89 17.63
CA LEU A 469 4.93 17.14 18.23
C LEU A 469 4.12 18.37 17.79
N GLY A 470 3.47 18.30 16.64
CA GLY A 470 2.63 19.39 16.14
C GLY A 470 3.40 20.69 15.88
N ASP A 471 2.81 21.80 16.30
CA ASP A 471 3.37 23.17 16.21
C ASP A 471 3.88 23.70 17.55
N ALA A 472 3.78 22.90 18.61
CA ALA A 472 4.18 23.28 19.96
C ALA A 472 5.72 23.35 20.12
N PRO A 473 6.22 24.08 21.17
CA PRO A 473 7.61 24.00 21.57
C PRO A 473 8.02 22.58 21.99
N PHE A 474 9.24 22.15 21.61
CA PHE A 474 9.78 20.85 21.98
C PHE A 474 11.31 20.87 22.09
N THR A 475 11.85 19.80 22.64
CA THR A 475 13.29 19.50 22.60
C THR A 475 13.48 18.06 22.18
N CYS A 476 14.35 17.82 21.17
CA CYS A 476 14.93 16.53 20.87
C CYS A 476 16.40 16.58 21.31
N ALA A 477 16.80 15.69 22.22
CA ALA A 477 18.18 15.60 22.67
C ALA A 477 18.64 14.15 22.76
N LEU A 478 19.92 13.92 22.45
CA LEU A 478 20.53 12.61 22.53
C LEU A 478 22.07 12.72 22.70
N TRP A 479 22.65 11.72 23.30
CA TRP A 479 24.09 11.54 23.28
C TRP A 479 24.47 10.64 22.11
N PHE A 480 25.53 11.05 21.40
CA PHE A 480 26.05 10.32 20.26
C PHE A 480 27.60 10.27 20.30
N ARG A 481 28.13 9.23 19.68
CA ARG A 481 29.56 9.05 19.49
C ARG A 481 29.79 8.34 18.17
N TYR A 482 30.62 8.91 17.29
CA TYR A 482 31.04 8.25 16.04
C TYR A 482 32.39 8.79 15.59
N ASP A 483 33.05 8.05 14.68
CA ASP A 483 34.33 8.41 14.06
C ASP A 483 34.30 8.24 12.53
N ALA A 484 33.13 7.93 11.96
CA ALA A 484 32.95 7.85 10.52
C ALA A 484 33.35 9.16 9.82
N THR A 485 34.10 9.05 8.74
CA THR A 485 34.64 10.19 7.99
C THR A 485 33.83 10.53 6.74
N GLY A 486 32.82 9.73 6.41
CA GLY A 486 31.93 9.92 5.26
C GLY A 486 30.57 9.30 5.45
N GLY A 487 29.71 9.49 4.47
CA GLY A 487 28.32 9.03 4.51
C GLY A 487 27.43 9.87 5.41
N GLU A 488 26.14 9.82 5.14
CA GLU A 488 25.12 10.42 6.00
C GLU A 488 24.98 9.58 7.28
N GLN A 489 25.02 10.22 8.45
CA GLN A 489 24.97 9.58 9.76
C GLN A 489 23.65 9.95 10.47
N PRO A 490 22.52 9.25 10.21
CA PRO A 490 21.24 9.58 10.81
C PRO A 490 21.23 9.23 12.31
N LEU A 491 21.03 10.22 13.17
CA LEU A 491 20.99 10.07 14.61
C LEU A 491 19.56 9.88 15.11
N LEU A 492 18.66 10.80 14.70
CA LEU A 492 17.23 10.78 15.01
C LEU A 492 16.44 11.20 13.78
N TRP A 493 15.38 10.48 13.49
CA TRP A 493 14.41 10.82 12.45
C TRP A 493 12.99 10.67 12.97
N THR A 494 12.17 11.71 12.85
CA THR A 494 10.74 11.67 13.18
C THR A 494 9.92 12.39 12.11
N GLY A 495 8.77 11.82 11.75
CA GLY A 495 7.91 12.31 10.67
C GLY A 495 8.05 11.53 9.39
N GLY A 496 7.96 12.18 8.24
CA GLY A 496 8.15 11.58 6.93
C GLY A 496 9.60 11.54 6.46
N SER A 497 9.87 10.95 5.31
CA SER A 497 11.22 10.86 4.72
C SER A 497 11.39 11.71 3.45
N GLY A 498 10.31 12.21 2.87
CA GLY A 498 10.33 13.06 1.68
C GLY A 498 10.65 14.52 1.97
N SER A 499 11.22 15.23 0.99
CA SER A 499 11.57 16.64 1.11
C SER A 499 10.38 17.59 1.34
N ARG A 500 9.16 17.09 1.16
CA ARG A 500 7.90 17.82 1.39
C ARG A 500 7.10 17.31 2.59
N SER A 501 7.58 16.27 3.24
CA SER A 501 6.92 15.68 4.40
C SER A 501 7.27 16.41 5.68
N PRO A 502 6.32 16.70 6.56
CA PRO A 502 6.61 17.20 7.90
C PRO A 502 7.57 16.26 8.61
N GLN A 503 8.68 16.80 9.12
CA GLN A 503 9.72 15.98 9.76
C GLN A 503 10.63 16.81 10.68
N VAL A 504 11.28 16.09 11.58
CA VAL A 504 12.43 16.57 12.36
C VAL A 504 13.54 15.55 12.21
N THR A 505 14.73 15.99 11.76
CA THR A 505 15.88 15.11 11.60
C THR A 505 17.12 15.67 12.26
N LEU A 506 17.95 14.80 12.82
CA LEU A 506 19.27 15.08 13.33
C LEU A 506 20.23 14.14 12.62
N VAL A 507 21.17 14.69 11.86
CA VAL A 507 22.02 13.92 10.95
C VAL A 507 23.45 14.43 10.99
N GLY A 508 24.42 13.55 11.22
CA GLY A 508 25.84 13.86 11.03
C GLY A 508 26.21 13.86 9.55
N ASP A 509 26.94 14.88 9.11
CA ASP A 509 27.48 15.04 7.76
C ASP A 509 28.99 15.27 7.87
N PRO A 510 29.78 14.20 8.13
CA PRO A 510 31.21 14.31 8.31
C PRO A 510 31.94 14.77 7.04
N ALA A 511 31.39 14.48 5.85
CA ALA A 511 31.99 14.93 4.58
C ALA A 511 32.01 16.46 4.43
N HIS A 512 31.02 17.15 5.04
CA HIS A 512 30.95 18.61 5.06
C HIS A 512 31.33 19.22 6.43
N GLY A 513 31.84 18.41 7.37
CA GLY A 513 32.28 18.85 8.67
C GLY A 513 31.22 19.44 9.56
N ARG A 514 30.00 18.90 9.59
CA ARG A 514 28.84 19.43 10.32
C ARG A 514 27.87 18.36 10.82
N ILE A 515 27.01 18.75 11.77
CA ILE A 515 25.77 18.04 12.07
C ILE A 515 24.63 18.96 11.63
N THR A 516 23.64 18.40 10.96
CA THR A 516 22.49 19.12 10.42
C THR A 516 21.23 18.73 11.17
N ALA A 517 20.44 19.73 11.57
CA ALA A 517 19.06 19.56 12.01
C ALA A 517 18.13 20.13 10.95
N THR A 518 17.21 19.31 10.47
CA THR A 518 16.18 19.74 9.51
C THR A 518 14.81 19.70 10.18
N LEU A 519 14.07 20.79 10.03
CA LEU A 519 12.69 20.91 10.46
C LEU A 519 11.82 21.27 9.26
N THR A 520 10.90 20.39 8.88
CA THR A 520 9.90 20.68 7.84
C THR A 520 8.53 20.85 8.50
N THR A 521 7.89 22.00 8.27
CA THR A 521 6.58 22.33 8.83
C THR A 521 5.51 22.47 7.76
N VAL A 522 4.27 22.16 8.13
CA VAL A 522 3.07 22.38 7.30
C VAL A 522 2.04 23.17 8.08
N ALA A 523 1.54 24.28 7.50
CA ALA A 523 0.51 25.12 8.07
C ALA A 523 -0.73 25.13 7.18
N GLY A 524 -1.83 24.54 7.62
CA GLY A 524 -3.08 24.47 6.84
C GLY A 524 -2.87 23.74 5.51
N ALA A 525 -3.32 24.36 4.44
CA ALA A 525 -3.12 23.89 3.06
C ALA A 525 -1.87 24.49 2.38
N ALA A 526 -1.04 25.23 3.15
CA ALA A 526 0.16 25.85 2.60
C ALA A 526 1.23 24.80 2.24
N PRO A 527 2.08 25.07 1.23
CA PRO A 527 3.22 24.20 0.94
C PRO A 527 4.12 24.03 2.16
N PRO A 528 4.74 22.85 2.33
CA PRO A 528 5.72 22.62 3.40
C PRO A 528 6.89 23.59 3.31
N VAL A 529 7.35 24.06 4.49
CA VAL A 529 8.53 24.92 4.62
C VAL A 529 9.60 24.17 5.41
N THR A 530 10.81 24.12 4.86
CA THR A 530 11.96 23.47 5.49
C THR A 530 12.94 24.50 6.01
N THR A 531 13.33 24.37 7.29
CA THR A 531 14.41 25.13 7.93
C THR A 531 15.53 24.17 8.29
N GLU A 532 16.76 24.51 7.92
CA GLU A 532 17.95 23.75 8.22
C GLU A 532 18.90 24.56 9.11
N LEU A 533 19.46 23.92 10.12
CA LEU A 533 20.52 24.43 10.96
C LEU A 533 21.70 23.49 10.88
N SER A 534 22.93 24.05 10.88
CA SER A 534 24.16 23.27 10.89
C SER A 534 25.10 23.72 11.98
N THR A 535 25.83 22.79 12.56
CA THR A 535 26.89 23.08 13.53
C THR A 535 28.16 23.59 12.81
N ALA A 536 29.09 24.18 13.57
CA ALA A 536 30.40 24.59 13.05
C ALA A 536 31.41 23.45 12.99
N GLY A 537 31.08 22.24 13.45
CA GLY A 537 31.93 21.06 13.45
C GLY A 537 31.15 19.76 13.28
N ALA A 538 31.81 18.70 12.86
CA ALA A 538 31.20 17.39 12.63
C ALA A 538 31.08 16.53 13.89
N TYR A 539 31.90 16.78 14.90
CA TYR A 539 31.95 16.00 16.16
C TYR A 539 32.17 14.49 15.96
N ASN A 540 32.92 14.12 14.92
CA ASN A 540 33.25 12.73 14.58
C ASN A 540 34.65 12.34 15.11
N ASP A 541 34.94 12.69 16.34
CA ASP A 541 36.22 12.48 17.00
C ASP A 541 36.30 11.23 17.90
N GLY A 542 35.22 10.42 17.88
CA GLY A 542 35.11 9.20 18.68
C GLY A 542 34.78 9.46 20.15
N ARG A 543 34.43 10.68 20.53
CA ARG A 543 34.01 11.06 21.89
C ARG A 543 32.48 11.17 21.99
N TRP A 544 31.99 11.15 23.22
CA TRP A 544 30.58 11.41 23.49
C TRP A 544 30.27 12.90 23.44
N HIS A 545 29.24 13.26 22.66
CA HIS A 545 28.70 14.62 22.56
C HIS A 545 27.21 14.62 22.82
N LEU A 546 26.70 15.66 23.49
CA LEU A 546 25.27 15.92 23.65
C LEU A 546 24.79 16.81 22.52
N LEU A 547 23.86 16.33 21.71
CA LEU A 547 23.15 17.12 20.71
C LEU A 547 21.75 17.46 21.19
N ALA A 548 21.30 18.71 21.02
CA ALA A 548 19.94 19.13 21.34
C ALA A 548 19.39 20.09 20.28
N LEU A 549 18.26 19.74 19.69
CA LEU A 549 17.42 20.64 18.89
C LEU A 549 16.25 21.12 19.75
N ARG A 550 16.10 22.46 19.87
CA ARG A 550 15.01 23.10 20.60
C ARG A 550 14.17 23.97 19.69
N ARG A 551 12.86 23.79 19.72
CA ARG A 551 11.87 24.68 19.14
C ARG A 551 11.24 25.51 20.24
N THR A 552 11.38 26.86 20.21
CA THR A 552 10.97 27.75 21.31
C THR A 552 9.69 28.53 21.01
N GLY A 553 9.03 28.30 19.85
CA GLY A 553 7.88 29.08 19.40
C GLY A 553 8.21 30.41 18.70
N GLY A 554 9.50 30.67 18.47
CA GLY A 554 9.99 31.82 17.69
C GLY A 554 11.36 31.58 17.09
N ARG A 555 12.10 30.63 17.66
CA ARG A 555 13.45 30.26 17.18
C ARG A 555 13.67 28.76 17.28
N LEU A 556 14.47 28.28 16.34
CA LEU A 556 15.10 26.96 16.39
C LEU A 556 16.53 27.12 16.89
N LEU A 557 16.93 26.26 17.80
CA LEU A 557 18.27 26.28 18.41
C LEU A 557 18.87 24.88 18.34
N LEU A 558 20.00 24.74 17.64
CA LEU A 558 20.79 23.49 17.59
C LEU A 558 22.02 23.70 18.46
N THR A 559 22.15 22.93 19.53
CA THR A 559 23.20 23.08 20.56
C THR A 559 23.97 21.78 20.70
N VAL A 560 25.32 21.89 20.75
CA VAL A 560 26.21 20.77 21.08
C VAL A 560 26.95 21.07 22.37
N ASP A 561 27.05 20.07 23.24
CA ASP A 561 27.76 20.09 24.54
C ASP A 561 27.35 21.26 25.45
N ALA A 562 26.09 21.70 25.34
CA ALA A 562 25.51 22.82 26.06
C ALA A 562 26.23 24.18 25.85
N THR A 563 27.14 24.29 24.90
CA THR A 563 27.98 25.48 24.65
C THR A 563 27.85 26.04 23.24
N ALA A 564 28.02 25.21 22.22
CA ALA A 564 27.98 25.64 20.83
C ALA A 564 26.55 25.65 20.29
N THR A 565 25.97 26.84 20.08
CA THR A 565 24.57 26.99 19.61
C THR A 565 24.49 27.73 18.29
N THR A 566 23.82 27.11 17.32
CA THR A 566 23.36 27.74 16.08
C THR A 566 21.86 28.00 16.16
N ALA A 567 21.40 29.12 15.62
CA ALA A 567 20.00 29.53 15.71
C ALA A 567 19.44 29.97 14.36
N ALA A 568 18.15 29.68 14.14
CA ALA A 568 17.38 30.18 13.00
C ALA A 568 15.98 30.63 13.48
N PRO A 569 15.27 31.49 12.72
CA PRO A 569 13.87 31.76 12.95
C PRO A 569 13.05 30.46 12.85
N ASP A 570 12.08 30.29 13.74
CA ASP A 570 11.09 29.21 13.62
C ASP A 570 10.03 29.59 12.57
N VAL A 571 9.67 28.62 11.73
CA VAL A 571 8.57 28.77 10.79
C VAL A 571 7.32 28.11 11.39
N PRO A 572 6.22 28.84 11.60
CA PRO A 572 4.98 28.29 12.15
C PRO A 572 4.46 27.12 11.32
N GLY A 573 3.89 26.12 11.98
CA GLY A 573 3.30 24.94 11.38
C GLY A 573 3.65 23.65 12.11
N SER A 574 2.94 22.60 11.78
CA SER A 574 3.10 21.27 12.38
C SER A 574 4.25 20.51 11.74
N VAL A 575 5.09 19.88 12.56
CA VAL A 575 6.15 18.93 12.13
C VAL A 575 5.65 17.50 12.01
N SER A 576 4.37 17.26 12.25
CA SER A 576 3.79 15.91 12.32
C SER A 576 2.41 15.81 11.68
N ARG A 577 2.05 16.73 10.79
CA ARG A 577 0.75 16.74 10.13
C ARG A 577 0.83 16.02 8.79
N GLY A 578 -0.13 15.10 8.57
CA GLY A 578 -0.48 14.48 7.28
C GLY A 578 0.67 13.85 6.51
N SER A 579 0.93 12.60 6.66
CA SER A 579 1.71 11.68 5.83
C SER A 579 2.26 10.51 6.66
N ALA A 580 3.01 9.63 6.05
CA ALA A 580 3.75 8.59 6.74
C ALA A 580 4.53 9.18 7.91
N PHE A 581 4.33 8.60 9.09
CA PHE A 581 4.99 9.04 10.30
C PHE A 581 5.75 7.88 10.93
N GLY A 582 7.03 8.08 11.16
CA GLY A 582 7.88 7.14 11.87
C GLY A 582 8.79 7.85 12.84
N VAL A 583 9.35 7.12 13.81
CA VAL A 583 10.42 7.59 14.70
C VAL A 583 11.50 6.53 14.70
N ARG A 584 12.68 6.90 14.23
CA ARG A 584 13.86 6.03 14.16
C ARG A 584 15.10 6.67 14.74
N LEU A 585 15.94 5.83 15.34
CA LEU A 585 17.31 6.15 15.70
C LEU A 585 18.24 5.27 14.86
N GLY A 586 19.33 5.85 14.41
CA GLY A 586 20.39 5.10 13.70
C GLY A 586 20.11 4.81 12.22
N GLU A 587 18.94 5.21 11.69
CA GLU A 587 18.58 4.97 10.30
C GLU A 587 17.64 6.05 9.76
N ARG A 588 17.74 6.35 8.48
CA ARG A 588 16.71 7.11 7.75
C ARG A 588 15.45 6.25 7.60
N LEU A 589 14.26 6.86 7.68
CA LEU A 589 12.99 6.12 7.49
C LEU A 589 12.86 5.44 6.13
N ASP A 590 13.59 5.90 5.11
CA ASP A 590 13.60 5.32 3.77
C ASP A 590 14.70 4.24 3.56
N GLY A 591 15.40 3.86 4.63
CA GLY A 591 16.42 2.80 4.60
C GLY A 591 17.69 3.13 3.78
N ARG A 592 17.93 4.41 3.45
CA ARG A 592 19.03 4.78 2.54
C ARG A 592 20.35 5.06 3.22
N ALA A 593 20.36 5.34 4.50
CA ALA A 593 21.54 5.62 5.28
C ALA A 593 21.38 5.06 6.68
N HIS A 594 22.49 4.53 7.18
CA HIS A 594 22.60 3.90 8.48
C HIS A 594 23.73 4.53 9.27
N PHE A 595 23.56 4.63 10.55
CA PHE A 595 24.51 5.22 11.48
C PHE A 595 25.60 4.22 11.88
N THR A 596 26.84 4.68 11.83
CA THR A 596 27.99 3.93 12.39
C THR A 596 28.48 4.62 13.64
N GLY A 597 28.24 4.04 14.82
CA GLY A 597 28.66 4.67 16.08
C GLY A 597 27.85 4.17 17.27
N ALA A 598 27.64 5.01 18.27
CA ALA A 598 26.85 4.68 19.44
C ALA A 598 25.91 5.83 19.83
N LEU A 599 24.69 5.48 20.27
CA LEU A 599 23.67 6.41 20.77
C LEU A 599 23.31 6.05 22.22
N ASP A 600 23.02 7.09 23.01
CA ASP A 600 22.64 6.95 24.41
C ASP A 600 21.65 8.04 24.84
N GLU A 601 20.89 7.80 25.92
CA GLU A 601 19.99 8.75 26.60
C GLU A 601 19.20 9.67 25.66
N THR A 602 18.55 9.07 24.65
CA THR A 602 17.69 9.83 23.72
C THR A 602 16.41 10.26 24.40
N VAL A 603 16.09 11.55 24.32
CA VAL A 603 14.88 12.14 24.90
C VAL A 603 14.19 13.11 23.94
N VAL A 604 12.86 13.05 23.90
CA VAL A 604 12.00 14.09 23.31
C VAL A 604 11.08 14.62 24.40
N LEU A 605 11.10 15.93 24.59
CA LEU A 605 10.28 16.64 25.57
C LEU A 605 9.28 17.56 24.87
N GLY A 606 8.05 17.60 25.33
CA GLY A 606 7.00 18.54 24.89
C GLY A 606 7.18 19.95 25.45
N ARG A 607 8.42 20.41 25.60
CA ARG A 607 8.81 21.78 25.94
C ARG A 607 10.19 22.11 25.42
N ALA A 608 10.49 23.36 25.22
CA ALA A 608 11.86 23.81 25.00
C ALA A 608 12.64 23.80 26.31
N LEU A 609 13.80 23.17 26.36
CA LEU A 609 14.74 23.26 27.48
C LEU A 609 15.42 24.63 27.51
N SER A 610 15.65 25.15 28.70
CA SER A 610 16.52 26.31 28.91
C SER A 610 18.00 25.97 28.76
N ASP A 611 18.87 26.94 28.63
CA ASP A 611 20.33 26.71 28.61
C ASP A 611 20.82 26.10 29.94
N ALA A 612 20.20 26.47 31.07
CA ALA A 612 20.49 25.87 32.38
C ALA A 612 20.07 24.36 32.41
N ASP A 613 18.91 24.01 31.82
CA ASP A 613 18.48 22.63 31.70
C ASP A 613 19.48 21.80 30.83
N LEU A 614 19.98 22.39 29.72
CA LEU A 614 20.96 21.73 28.88
C LEU A 614 22.31 21.54 29.57
N THR A 615 22.75 22.55 30.31
CA THR A 615 23.98 22.45 31.11
C THR A 615 23.85 21.34 32.15
N ALA A 616 22.71 21.25 32.83
CA ALA A 616 22.44 20.19 33.81
C ALA A 616 22.36 18.80 33.14
N LEU A 617 21.71 18.71 31.97
CA LEU A 617 21.66 17.48 31.20
C LEU A 617 23.05 17.03 30.76
N HIS A 618 23.87 17.95 30.23
CA HIS A 618 25.25 17.67 29.82
C HIS A 618 26.12 17.21 31.00
N ALA A 619 26.00 17.89 32.16
CA ALA A 619 26.82 17.58 33.33
C ALA A 619 26.42 16.24 34.00
N THR A 620 25.17 15.84 33.92
CA THR A 620 24.64 14.70 34.72
C THR A 620 24.16 13.54 33.87
N GLY A 621 23.94 13.72 32.56
CA GLY A 621 23.28 12.77 31.66
C GLY A 621 21.78 12.56 31.98
N ARG A 622 21.24 13.24 33.00
CA ARG A 622 19.86 12.99 33.49
C ARG A 622 18.87 13.94 32.83
N THR A 623 17.80 13.38 32.30
CA THR A 623 16.68 14.14 31.70
C THR A 623 16.08 15.13 32.69
N PRO A 624 16.00 16.45 32.38
CA PRO A 624 15.31 17.43 33.18
C PRO A 624 13.80 17.12 33.28
N ALA A 625 13.16 17.66 34.35
CA ALA A 625 11.71 17.53 34.55
C ALA A 625 10.92 18.17 33.38
N GLY A 626 9.79 17.55 33.00
CA GLY A 626 8.88 18.06 31.96
C GLY A 626 8.02 16.96 31.35
N PRO A 627 7.14 17.34 30.41
CA PRO A 627 6.34 16.38 29.67
C PRO A 627 7.24 15.53 28.74
N VAL A 628 7.46 14.27 29.12
CA VAL A 628 8.29 13.32 28.37
C VAL A 628 7.47 12.72 27.25
N VAL A 629 7.90 12.94 26.01
CA VAL A 629 7.29 12.37 24.78
C VAL A 629 7.98 11.06 24.38
N LEU A 630 9.30 10.99 24.50
CA LEU A 630 10.14 9.82 24.25
C LEU A 630 11.28 9.80 25.25
N ARG A 631 11.63 8.62 25.79
CA ARG A 631 12.83 8.46 26.61
C ARG A 631 13.40 7.06 26.48
N LEU A 632 14.48 6.94 25.74
CA LEU A 632 15.24 5.72 25.51
C LEU A 632 16.62 5.84 26.18
N GLY A 633 16.82 5.14 27.27
CA GLY A 633 18.14 5.06 27.92
C GLY A 633 19.13 4.20 27.14
N LEU A 634 18.64 3.36 26.22
CA LEU A 634 19.42 2.42 25.40
C LEU A 634 20.35 1.47 26.19
N ASP A 635 20.17 1.42 27.52
CA ASP A 635 20.95 0.62 28.45
C ASP A 635 20.72 -0.89 28.32
N ARG A 636 19.52 -1.27 27.89
CA ARG A 636 19.03 -2.63 28.00
C ARG A 636 18.33 -3.06 26.71
N VAL A 637 18.78 -4.18 26.16
CA VAL A 637 18.10 -4.93 25.12
C VAL A 637 17.52 -6.19 25.74
N THR A 638 16.21 -6.39 25.59
CA THR A 638 15.53 -7.61 26.01
C THR A 638 15.21 -8.41 24.76
N THR A 639 15.78 -9.62 24.68
CA THR A 639 15.41 -10.60 23.65
C THR A 639 14.16 -11.34 24.12
N PRO A 640 13.15 -11.56 23.28
CA PRO A 640 11.91 -12.26 23.61
C PRO A 640 12.13 -13.69 24.10
#